data_a4280f28c60ea86f473447a035295664
#
_entry.id   a4280f28c60ea86f473447a035295664
#
_cell.length_a   1.000
_cell.length_b   1.000
_cell.length_c   1.000
_cell.angle_alpha   90.00
_cell.angle_beta   90.00
_cell.angle_gamma   90.00
#
_symmetry.space_group_name_H-M   'P 1'
#
loop_
_entity.id
_entity.type
_entity.pdbx_description
1 polymer ?
#
loop_
_entity_poly.entity_id
_entity_poly.type
_entity_poly.pdbx_seq_one_letter_code
_entity_poly.pdbx_strand_id
1 'polypeptide(L)'
;MKVLKIFLISILFSVTLFAQDNVVEKVEIKGNAIISNAKIFSNISSRAGQIYNENFINSDQKKLMSTGFFEYVNVEKEEIDNGVVITFVVKEKPVLDKLIIDGARAIHVKKIQKKIDIKEGSFIDEYNVKETIKKIKDLYVSKGFTQVQITYKIEPLKDNKVDVRILIKENTVLKVRKVTVRGNKEVRTKNILKLLKTKKAWMLNRGVFNEDTLEDDVKRVRDYYRSIGYSDAMVSMDVSDIRKGVEVIVNVTEGKRYYIGNIEIRGNEVIGLQELTEAMTLSGDDVFSEMKVYENSSIIRGSYMDKGYVFASVNSFNVYNKETEKIDLIFDITENKVAYVEEIKIQGNTRTRDKIIRRELRIYPGEKYDGAQVRKSKQRLDNLGFFKEVMVKTEPGSESNLIDLVFDVKEEKTGQFGFGGGYSSIDSLIGFIELRQRNFDYKNWKNFTGGGQDLSLYFSTGSVSKKYQLSFTNPWIYDRPISFGFDFYRKGHSKDDDVGYGYDEDVMGGDLRLGREFNDQVRGTVAYRYETVDISDVDRPASAALLDEEGETALSSTEFSLSYDTRDNVFSPRKGLYFSNSFDFFGKALGGDRDFFKVFSRLSLYFPMFNESVLELRARGGFAKTFGDTETIPLYKRFYAGGAATIRGYSERSVGPMDEQTEDPIGGERVFIGNIEYTYPLADFLKVASFFDIGKVWGGETTDVVAAGIKSSIGCGLRVKTPIGPVSIDYGWPLDLEPGEDSKEGRLHFNISHGF
;
A
#
# COMPACT_ATOMS: atom_id res chain seq x y z
N MET A 1 -75.98 -55.79 -15.48
CA MET A 1 -74.90 -55.94 -14.50
C MET A 1 -73.91 -57.08 -14.75
N LYS A 2 -73.86 -57.67 -15.92
CA LYS A 2 -72.82 -58.73 -16.27
C LYS A 2 -71.86 -58.33 -17.35
N VAL A 3 -72.01 -57.18 -18.02
CA VAL A 3 -71.12 -56.64 -19.06
C VAL A 3 -70.09 -55.68 -18.50
N LEU A 4 -70.26 -55.13 -17.27
CA LEU A 4 -69.34 -54.20 -16.62
C LEU A 4 -68.21 -54.89 -15.83
N LYS A 5 -68.29 -56.20 -15.62
CA LYS A 5 -67.23 -56.97 -14.90
C LYS A 5 -66.18 -57.58 -15.83
N ILE A 6 -66.41 -57.62 -17.14
CA ILE A 6 -65.45 -58.12 -18.13
C ILE A 6 -64.50 -56.99 -18.62
N PHE A 7 -64.96 -55.73 -18.53
CA PHE A 7 -64.13 -54.59 -18.95
C PHE A 7 -63.15 -54.17 -17.85
N LEU A 8 -63.34 -54.54 -16.58
CA LEU A 8 -62.42 -54.21 -15.48
C LEU A 8 -61.32 -55.25 -15.28
N ILE A 9 -61.39 -56.43 -15.89
CA ILE A 9 -60.34 -57.46 -15.84
C ILE A 9 -59.39 -57.36 -17.03
N SER A 10 -59.76 -56.68 -18.14
CA SER A 10 -58.88 -56.42 -19.28
C SER A 10 -57.92 -55.21 -19.10
N ILE A 11 -58.15 -54.35 -18.08
CA ILE A 11 -57.30 -53.20 -17.80
C ILE A 11 -56.22 -53.54 -16.75
N LEU A 12 -56.29 -54.69 -16.10
CA LEU A 12 -55.30 -55.07 -15.09
C LEU A 12 -54.18 -55.99 -15.64
N PHE A 13 -54.12 -56.24 -16.93
CA PHE A 13 -53.08 -57.10 -17.55
C PHE A 13 -52.28 -56.42 -18.64
N SER A 14 -52.28 -55.09 -18.70
CA SER A 14 -51.40 -54.30 -19.56
C SER A 14 -50.55 -53.39 -18.70
N VAL A 15 -49.26 -53.57 -18.78
CA VAL A 15 -48.17 -52.76 -18.33
C VAL A 15 -47.57 -53.14 -16.97
N THR A 16 -46.74 -54.14 -17.00
CA THR A 16 -45.46 -54.09 -16.30
C THR A 16 -44.36 -54.48 -17.33
N LEU A 17 -44.13 -53.60 -18.29
CA LEU A 17 -42.76 -53.47 -18.82
C LEU A 17 -42.01 -52.75 -17.71
N PHE A 18 -41.43 -53.48 -16.78
CA PHE A 18 -40.32 -52.96 -15.99
C PHE A 18 -39.21 -52.65 -17.00
N ALA A 19 -38.98 -51.35 -17.24
CA ALA A 19 -37.66 -50.92 -17.69
C ALA A 19 -36.71 -51.45 -16.61
N GLN A 20 -35.93 -52.45 -16.94
CA GLN A 20 -34.91 -52.98 -16.07
C GLN A 20 -33.89 -51.83 -15.95
N ASP A 21 -34.01 -51.02 -14.88
CA ASP A 21 -33.03 -49.97 -14.61
C ASP A 21 -31.66 -50.70 -14.52
N ASN A 22 -30.76 -50.44 -15.47
CA ASN A 22 -29.44 -51.04 -15.50
C ASN A 22 -28.69 -50.61 -14.24
N VAL A 23 -28.61 -51.47 -13.25
CA VAL A 23 -27.87 -51.24 -12.00
C VAL A 23 -26.40 -51.49 -12.25
N VAL A 24 -25.54 -50.62 -11.75
CA VAL A 24 -24.10 -50.85 -11.74
C VAL A 24 -23.77 -51.99 -10.76
N GLU A 25 -23.45 -53.15 -11.28
CA GLU A 25 -23.12 -54.31 -10.42
C GLU A 25 -21.69 -54.19 -9.86
N LYS A 26 -20.78 -53.68 -10.67
CA LYS A 26 -19.37 -53.56 -10.29
C LYS A 26 -18.70 -52.35 -10.93
N VAL A 27 -17.80 -51.71 -10.19
CA VAL A 27 -16.88 -50.70 -10.72
C VAL A 27 -15.46 -51.23 -10.60
N GLU A 28 -14.78 -51.37 -11.72
CA GLU A 28 -13.40 -51.87 -11.80
C GLU A 28 -12.45 -50.76 -12.25
N ILE A 29 -11.19 -50.87 -11.82
CA ILE A 29 -10.12 -50.00 -12.25
C ILE A 29 -9.03 -50.87 -12.86
N LYS A 30 -8.57 -50.51 -14.06
CA LYS A 30 -7.49 -51.20 -14.77
C LYS A 30 -6.45 -50.22 -15.26
N GLY A 31 -5.18 -50.61 -15.25
CA GLY A 31 -4.08 -49.85 -15.80
C GLY A 31 -3.37 -48.91 -14.83
N ASN A 32 -3.81 -48.81 -13.59
CA ASN A 32 -3.08 -48.10 -12.54
C ASN A 32 -1.90 -48.91 -12.02
N ALA A 33 -0.78 -48.27 -11.77
CA ALA A 33 0.45 -48.86 -11.25
C ALA A 33 0.95 -48.21 -9.96
N ILE A 34 0.94 -46.87 -9.92
CA ILE A 34 1.43 -46.06 -8.80
C ILE A 34 0.28 -45.57 -7.94
N ILE A 35 -0.83 -45.14 -8.58
CA ILE A 35 -2.00 -44.62 -7.88
C ILE A 35 -2.86 -45.77 -7.38
N SER A 36 -3.09 -45.83 -6.09
CA SER A 36 -3.91 -46.90 -5.50
C SER A 36 -5.39 -46.79 -5.93
N ASN A 37 -6.04 -47.98 -6.05
CA ASN A 37 -7.48 -48.02 -6.33
C ASN A 37 -8.30 -47.16 -5.37
N ALA A 38 -7.94 -47.20 -4.07
CA ALA A 38 -8.62 -46.37 -3.06
C ALA A 38 -8.56 -44.85 -3.40
N LYS A 39 -7.43 -44.36 -3.91
CA LYS A 39 -7.27 -42.97 -4.32
C LYS A 39 -8.10 -42.66 -5.56
N ILE A 40 -8.20 -43.56 -6.52
CA ILE A 40 -9.05 -43.40 -7.71
C ILE A 40 -10.51 -43.42 -7.28
N PHE A 41 -10.95 -44.37 -6.48
CA PHE A 41 -12.30 -44.44 -5.93
C PHE A 41 -12.70 -43.19 -5.14
N SER A 42 -11.78 -42.54 -4.44
CA SER A 42 -12.09 -41.29 -3.71
C SER A 42 -12.43 -40.10 -4.62
N ASN A 43 -12.08 -40.16 -5.90
CA ASN A 43 -12.30 -39.09 -6.88
C ASN A 43 -13.47 -39.37 -7.84
N ILE A 44 -14.10 -40.53 -7.78
CA ILE A 44 -15.28 -40.88 -8.56
C ILE A 44 -16.50 -41.02 -7.64
N SER A 45 -17.66 -40.75 -8.18
CA SER A 45 -18.96 -40.85 -7.47
C SER A 45 -19.68 -42.17 -7.74
N SER A 46 -19.35 -42.84 -8.84
CA SER A 46 -19.97 -44.10 -9.26
C SER A 46 -19.64 -45.26 -8.31
N ARG A 47 -20.66 -45.99 -7.88
CA ARG A 47 -20.54 -47.11 -6.95
C ARG A 47 -21.43 -48.29 -7.40
N ALA A 48 -21.05 -49.48 -7.01
CA ALA A 48 -21.91 -50.64 -7.16
C ALA A 48 -23.23 -50.45 -6.40
N GLY A 49 -24.32 -50.91 -6.96
CA GLY A 49 -25.70 -50.76 -6.44
C GLY A 49 -26.42 -49.45 -6.87
N GLN A 50 -25.79 -48.56 -7.60
CA GLN A 50 -26.42 -47.35 -8.16
C GLN A 50 -27.04 -47.62 -9.53
N ILE A 51 -28.07 -46.87 -9.91
CA ILE A 51 -28.62 -46.85 -11.27
C ILE A 51 -27.56 -46.29 -12.22
N TYR A 52 -27.29 -46.96 -13.32
CA TYR A 52 -26.35 -46.48 -14.35
C TYR A 52 -26.81 -45.16 -14.92
N ASN A 53 -25.92 -44.18 -14.91
CA ASN A 53 -26.15 -42.87 -15.51
C ASN A 53 -24.90 -42.40 -16.22
N GLU A 54 -24.99 -42.25 -17.53
CA GLU A 54 -23.87 -41.89 -18.41
C GLU A 54 -23.30 -40.48 -18.06
N ASN A 55 -24.15 -39.57 -17.64
CA ASN A 55 -23.68 -38.22 -17.24
C ASN A 55 -22.79 -38.28 -15.97
N PHE A 56 -23.13 -39.16 -14.99
CA PHE A 56 -22.27 -39.32 -13.83
C PHE A 56 -20.94 -39.99 -14.19
N ILE A 57 -20.95 -40.98 -15.08
CA ILE A 57 -19.73 -41.63 -15.57
C ILE A 57 -18.84 -40.63 -16.31
N ASN A 58 -19.40 -39.86 -17.20
CA ASN A 58 -18.68 -38.79 -17.92
C ASN A 58 -18.13 -37.71 -16.96
N SER A 59 -18.89 -37.37 -15.91
CA SER A 59 -18.41 -36.47 -14.86
C SER A 59 -17.23 -37.07 -14.09
N ASP A 60 -17.30 -38.34 -13.73
CA ASP A 60 -16.24 -39.04 -13.01
C ASP A 60 -14.97 -39.19 -13.88
N GLN A 61 -15.14 -39.48 -15.17
CA GLN A 61 -14.03 -39.47 -16.13
C GLN A 61 -13.33 -38.11 -16.17
N LYS A 62 -14.12 -36.99 -16.28
CA LYS A 62 -13.58 -35.62 -16.24
C LYS A 62 -12.91 -35.30 -14.93
N LYS A 63 -13.47 -35.72 -13.80
CA LYS A 63 -12.86 -35.52 -12.47
C LYS A 63 -11.52 -36.23 -12.38
N LEU A 64 -11.43 -37.50 -12.80
CA LEU A 64 -10.17 -38.22 -12.82
C LEU A 64 -9.12 -37.55 -13.70
N MET A 65 -9.49 -37.11 -14.90
CA MET A 65 -8.59 -36.36 -15.79
C MET A 65 -8.13 -35.05 -15.14
N SER A 66 -9.01 -34.36 -14.43
CA SER A 66 -8.70 -33.08 -13.75
C SER A 66 -7.73 -33.23 -12.58
N THR A 67 -7.55 -34.45 -12.05
CA THR A 67 -6.56 -34.72 -10.98
C THR A 67 -5.12 -34.51 -11.45
N GLY A 68 -4.88 -34.53 -12.76
CA GLY A 68 -3.55 -34.38 -13.35
C GLY A 68 -2.68 -35.63 -13.31
N PHE A 69 -3.17 -36.75 -12.73
CA PHE A 69 -2.39 -38.00 -12.57
C PHE A 69 -2.37 -38.85 -13.84
N PHE A 70 -3.37 -38.71 -14.68
CA PHE A 70 -3.59 -39.60 -15.80
C PHE A 70 -3.30 -38.94 -17.13
N GLU A 71 -2.71 -39.71 -18.05
CA GLU A 71 -2.52 -39.33 -19.46
C GLU A 71 -3.86 -39.43 -20.18
N TYR A 72 -4.58 -40.50 -19.92
CA TYR A 72 -5.97 -40.67 -20.35
C TYR A 72 -6.75 -41.57 -19.37
N VAL A 73 -8.07 -41.37 -19.37
CA VAL A 73 -9.04 -42.22 -18.67
C VAL A 73 -10.10 -42.58 -19.69
N ASN A 74 -10.26 -43.89 -19.96
CA ASN A 74 -11.33 -44.42 -20.78
C ASN A 74 -12.31 -45.18 -19.88
N VAL A 75 -13.57 -45.21 -20.26
CA VAL A 75 -14.59 -45.97 -19.53
C VAL A 75 -15.18 -47.03 -20.46
N GLU A 76 -15.04 -48.29 -20.07
CA GLU A 76 -15.62 -49.43 -20.76
C GLU A 76 -16.88 -49.84 -20.00
N LYS A 77 -17.95 -50.10 -20.75
CA LYS A 77 -19.23 -50.57 -20.26
C LYS A 77 -19.43 -51.99 -20.77
N GLU A 78 -19.67 -52.94 -19.86
CA GLU A 78 -20.02 -54.31 -20.20
C GLU A 78 -21.41 -54.60 -19.62
N GLU A 79 -22.35 -55.01 -20.45
CA GLU A 79 -23.70 -55.39 -20.05
C GLU A 79 -23.72 -56.87 -19.69
N ILE A 80 -24.21 -57.20 -18.51
CA ILE A 80 -24.33 -58.57 -17.99
C ILE A 80 -25.79 -58.87 -17.62
N ASP A 81 -26.13 -60.13 -17.38
CA ASP A 81 -27.54 -60.54 -17.17
C ASP A 81 -28.25 -59.79 -16.05
N ASN A 82 -27.54 -59.28 -15.05
CA ASN A 82 -28.10 -58.63 -13.86
C ASN A 82 -27.75 -57.14 -13.72
N GLY A 83 -27.13 -56.51 -14.74
CA GLY A 83 -26.75 -55.08 -14.67
C GLY A 83 -25.59 -54.70 -15.58
N VAL A 84 -24.79 -53.73 -15.13
CA VAL A 84 -23.68 -53.19 -15.90
C VAL A 84 -22.39 -53.20 -15.07
N VAL A 85 -21.32 -53.69 -15.67
CA VAL A 85 -19.95 -53.52 -15.12
C VAL A 85 -19.32 -52.32 -15.77
N ILE A 86 -18.79 -51.42 -14.95
CA ILE A 86 -18.06 -50.22 -15.41
C ILE A 86 -16.60 -50.38 -15.12
N THR A 87 -15.77 -50.34 -16.15
CA THR A 87 -14.31 -50.43 -16.00
C THR A 87 -13.68 -49.10 -16.37
N PHE A 88 -13.07 -48.42 -15.39
CA PHE A 88 -12.22 -47.26 -15.66
C PHE A 88 -10.82 -47.74 -16.07
N VAL A 89 -10.51 -47.64 -17.34
CA VAL A 89 -9.18 -47.96 -17.88
C VAL A 89 -8.35 -46.69 -17.85
N VAL A 90 -7.36 -46.69 -16.98
CA VAL A 90 -6.53 -45.48 -16.75
C VAL A 90 -5.10 -45.75 -17.25
N LYS A 91 -4.47 -44.69 -17.78
CA LYS A 91 -3.03 -44.69 -18.01
C LYS A 91 -2.42 -43.54 -17.24
N GLU A 92 -1.57 -43.88 -16.29
CA GLU A 92 -0.91 -42.89 -15.44
C GLU A 92 0.17 -42.13 -16.19
N LYS A 93 0.27 -40.80 -15.93
CA LYS A 93 1.41 -40.01 -16.36
C LYS A 93 2.68 -40.53 -15.67
N PRO A 94 3.84 -40.40 -16.30
CA PRO A 94 5.09 -40.78 -15.65
C PRO A 94 5.42 -39.85 -14.49
N VAL A 95 6.11 -40.37 -13.49
CA VAL A 95 6.60 -39.61 -12.33
C VAL A 95 8.04 -39.17 -12.59
N LEU A 96 8.31 -37.88 -12.34
CA LEU A 96 9.64 -37.30 -12.45
C LEU A 96 10.55 -37.88 -11.34
N ASP A 97 11.58 -38.65 -11.71
CA ASP A 97 12.59 -39.13 -10.76
C ASP A 97 13.64 -38.03 -10.50
N LYS A 98 14.26 -37.53 -11.57
CA LYS A 98 15.28 -36.49 -11.46
C LYS A 98 15.06 -35.37 -12.48
N LEU A 99 15.28 -34.12 -12.04
CA LEU A 99 15.33 -32.93 -12.88
C LEU A 99 16.79 -32.47 -13.01
N ILE A 100 17.39 -32.70 -14.17
CA ILE A 100 18.77 -32.33 -14.44
C ILE A 100 18.77 -31.06 -15.31
N ILE A 101 19.44 -30.01 -14.85
CA ILE A 101 19.55 -28.73 -15.57
C ILE A 101 21.03 -28.48 -15.85
N ASP A 102 21.39 -28.62 -17.11
CA ASP A 102 22.77 -28.48 -17.58
C ASP A 102 22.95 -27.15 -18.35
N GLY A 103 24.18 -26.58 -18.31
CA GLY A 103 24.54 -25.39 -19.09
C GLY A 103 24.18 -24.05 -18.44
N ALA A 104 23.53 -24.03 -17.29
CA ALA A 104 23.20 -22.83 -16.53
C ALA A 104 24.46 -22.30 -15.81
N ARG A 105 25.07 -21.23 -16.35
CA ARG A 105 26.26 -20.56 -15.78
C ARG A 105 25.94 -19.16 -15.24
N ALA A 106 25.15 -18.41 -15.96
CA ALA A 106 24.78 -17.04 -15.60
C ALA A 106 23.70 -16.95 -14.52
N ILE A 107 22.85 -17.95 -14.44
CA ILE A 107 21.77 -18.05 -13.43
C ILE A 107 21.95 -19.32 -12.64
N HIS A 108 22.10 -19.21 -11.33
CA HIS A 108 22.24 -20.34 -10.43
C HIS A 108 21.04 -21.31 -10.56
N VAL A 109 21.29 -22.62 -10.69
CA VAL A 109 20.27 -23.67 -10.84
C VAL A 109 19.19 -23.59 -9.73
N LYS A 110 19.58 -23.32 -8.48
CA LYS A 110 18.61 -23.11 -7.37
C LYS A 110 17.62 -21.97 -7.62
N LYS A 111 18.01 -20.94 -8.38
CA LYS A 111 17.13 -19.82 -8.73
C LYS A 111 16.17 -20.20 -9.84
N ILE A 112 16.61 -21.04 -10.79
CA ILE A 112 15.76 -21.62 -11.83
C ILE A 112 14.72 -22.52 -11.17
N GLN A 113 15.15 -23.44 -10.31
CA GLN A 113 14.26 -24.38 -9.59
C GLN A 113 13.17 -23.69 -8.76
N LYS A 114 13.44 -22.49 -8.22
CA LYS A 114 12.41 -21.69 -7.50
C LYS A 114 11.34 -21.08 -8.41
N LYS A 115 11.58 -20.99 -9.72
CA LYS A 115 10.69 -20.35 -10.69
C LYS A 115 9.86 -21.35 -11.52
N ILE A 116 10.20 -22.61 -11.47
CA ILE A 116 9.51 -23.71 -12.17
C ILE A 116 8.58 -24.46 -11.22
N ASP A 117 7.53 -25.05 -11.78
CA ASP A 117 6.50 -25.75 -10.98
C ASP A 117 6.77 -27.23 -10.85
N ILE A 118 7.50 -27.85 -11.81
CA ILE A 118 7.81 -29.27 -11.76
C ILE A 118 8.84 -29.58 -10.66
N LYS A 119 8.57 -30.63 -9.91
CA LYS A 119 9.42 -31.12 -8.81
C LYS A 119 9.61 -32.62 -8.92
N GLU A 120 10.73 -33.13 -8.42
CA GLU A 120 10.95 -34.55 -8.30
C GLU A 120 9.81 -35.18 -7.49
N GLY A 121 9.33 -36.33 -7.94
CA GLY A 121 8.15 -37.02 -7.39
C GLY A 121 6.80 -36.55 -7.92
N SER A 122 6.72 -35.51 -8.78
CA SER A 122 5.47 -35.07 -9.40
C SER A 122 5.17 -35.82 -10.70
N PHE A 123 3.88 -35.98 -11.01
CA PHE A 123 3.44 -36.49 -12.31
C PHE A 123 3.71 -35.41 -13.37
N ILE A 124 4.25 -35.79 -14.51
CA ILE A 124 4.59 -34.86 -15.59
C ILE A 124 4.05 -35.34 -16.93
N ASP A 125 3.86 -34.38 -17.80
CA ASP A 125 3.59 -34.61 -19.23
C ASP A 125 4.42 -33.64 -20.07
N GLU A 126 4.35 -33.79 -21.36
CA GLU A 126 5.09 -32.93 -22.30
C GLU A 126 4.67 -31.46 -22.20
N TYR A 127 3.41 -31.19 -21.88
CA TYR A 127 2.90 -29.83 -21.67
C TYR A 127 3.57 -29.15 -20.46
N ASN A 128 3.64 -29.83 -19.33
CA ASN A 128 4.28 -29.31 -18.10
C ASN A 128 5.77 -29.03 -18.34
N VAL A 129 6.46 -29.87 -19.11
CA VAL A 129 7.86 -29.66 -19.48
C VAL A 129 8.01 -28.44 -20.40
N LYS A 130 7.15 -28.27 -21.41
CA LYS A 130 7.16 -27.10 -22.30
C LYS A 130 6.88 -25.80 -21.55
N GLU A 131 5.89 -25.80 -20.65
CA GLU A 131 5.60 -24.67 -19.77
C GLU A 131 6.82 -24.32 -18.90
N THR A 132 7.49 -25.33 -18.35
CA THR A 132 8.73 -25.14 -17.58
C THR A 132 9.82 -24.50 -18.41
N ILE A 133 10.02 -24.94 -19.64
CA ILE A 133 11.00 -24.37 -20.56
C ILE A 133 10.67 -22.91 -20.86
N LYS A 134 9.38 -22.58 -21.09
CA LYS A 134 8.94 -21.22 -21.27
C LYS A 134 9.29 -20.33 -20.08
N LYS A 135 9.00 -20.77 -18.85
CA LYS A 135 9.35 -20.04 -17.62
C LYS A 135 10.87 -19.86 -17.46
N ILE A 136 11.67 -20.87 -17.82
CA ILE A 136 13.13 -20.75 -17.81
C ILE A 136 13.58 -19.74 -18.88
N LYS A 137 13.03 -19.81 -20.11
CA LYS A 137 13.34 -18.88 -21.18
C LYS A 137 13.02 -17.45 -20.79
N ASP A 138 11.84 -17.18 -20.23
CA ASP A 138 11.42 -15.87 -19.76
C ASP A 138 12.36 -15.33 -18.65
N LEU A 139 12.81 -16.22 -17.75
CA LEU A 139 13.80 -15.86 -16.74
C LEU A 139 15.13 -15.43 -17.37
N TYR A 140 15.61 -16.14 -18.38
CA TYR A 140 16.85 -15.79 -19.11
C TYR A 140 16.70 -14.52 -19.93
N VAL A 141 15.58 -14.37 -20.65
CA VAL A 141 15.25 -13.16 -21.40
C VAL A 141 15.19 -11.94 -20.49
N SER A 142 14.55 -12.05 -19.33
CA SER A 142 14.53 -10.97 -18.31
C SER A 142 15.92 -10.56 -17.80
N LYS A 143 16.93 -11.42 -17.98
CA LYS A 143 18.34 -11.16 -17.66
C LYS A 143 19.17 -10.75 -18.86
N GLY A 144 18.53 -10.63 -20.05
CA GLY A 144 19.17 -10.15 -21.28
C GLY A 144 19.76 -11.23 -22.17
N PHE A 145 19.51 -12.49 -21.88
CA PHE A 145 19.90 -13.60 -22.75
C PHE A 145 18.80 -13.90 -23.78
N THR A 146 18.54 -12.94 -24.67
CA THR A 146 17.45 -13.02 -25.66
C THR A 146 17.61 -14.16 -26.65
N GLN A 147 18.85 -14.59 -26.90
CA GLN A 147 19.18 -15.69 -27.81
C GLN A 147 19.38 -17.03 -27.08
N VAL A 148 18.91 -17.17 -25.85
CA VAL A 148 19.02 -18.43 -25.11
C VAL A 148 18.30 -19.55 -25.85
N GLN A 149 18.98 -20.68 -26.03
CA GLN A 149 18.41 -21.90 -26.59
C GLN A 149 18.27 -22.91 -25.46
N ILE A 150 17.05 -23.43 -25.30
CA ILE A 150 16.73 -24.40 -24.26
C ILE A 150 16.11 -25.61 -24.94
N THR A 151 16.74 -26.76 -24.78
CA THR A 151 16.24 -28.03 -25.26
C THR A 151 16.03 -28.98 -24.09
N TYR A 152 15.19 -29.97 -24.27
CA TYR A 152 14.93 -30.96 -23.24
C TYR A 152 14.92 -32.38 -23.83
N LYS A 153 15.16 -33.34 -22.96
CA LYS A 153 15.04 -34.76 -23.23
C LYS A 153 14.35 -35.44 -22.06
N ILE A 154 13.35 -36.25 -22.35
CA ILE A 154 12.67 -37.09 -21.36
C ILE A 154 13.23 -38.48 -21.57
N GLU A 155 13.86 -39.04 -20.54
CA GLU A 155 14.49 -40.35 -20.53
C GLU A 155 13.65 -41.32 -19.69
N PRO A 156 12.96 -42.31 -20.33
CA PRO A 156 12.12 -43.24 -19.59
C PRO A 156 12.97 -44.17 -18.75
N LEU A 157 12.50 -44.43 -17.52
CA LEU A 157 13.05 -45.35 -16.57
C LEU A 157 12.08 -46.54 -16.33
N LYS A 158 12.45 -47.47 -15.46
CA LYS A 158 11.54 -48.51 -15.01
C LYS A 158 10.46 -47.94 -14.08
N ASP A 159 9.36 -48.67 -13.89
CA ASP A 159 8.29 -48.35 -12.93
C ASP A 159 7.57 -47.02 -13.20
N ASN A 160 7.27 -46.71 -14.47
CA ASN A 160 6.59 -45.51 -14.94
C ASN A 160 7.25 -44.22 -14.45
N LYS A 161 8.59 -44.21 -14.31
CA LYS A 161 9.38 -43.03 -13.96
C LYS A 161 10.12 -42.47 -15.15
N VAL A 162 10.47 -41.21 -15.08
CA VAL A 162 11.28 -40.55 -16.12
C VAL A 162 12.25 -39.56 -15.49
N ASP A 163 13.41 -39.40 -16.14
CA ASP A 163 14.32 -38.29 -15.91
C ASP A 163 14.08 -37.21 -16.96
N VAL A 164 14.06 -35.96 -16.53
CA VAL A 164 14.00 -34.81 -17.44
C VAL A 164 15.33 -34.08 -17.39
N ARG A 165 15.99 -34.07 -18.54
CA ARG A 165 17.23 -33.32 -18.71
C ARG A 165 16.95 -32.06 -19.54
N ILE A 166 17.20 -30.88 -18.99
CA ILE A 166 17.10 -29.57 -19.65
C ILE A 166 18.49 -29.06 -19.94
N LEU A 167 18.78 -28.84 -21.21
CA LEU A 167 20.06 -28.31 -21.68
C LEU A 167 19.90 -26.84 -22.07
N ILE A 168 20.64 -25.95 -21.40
CA ILE A 168 20.61 -24.51 -21.61
C ILE A 168 21.88 -24.06 -22.30
N LYS A 169 21.72 -23.43 -23.46
CA LYS A 169 22.80 -22.74 -24.17
C LYS A 169 22.55 -21.23 -24.06
N GLU A 170 23.27 -20.58 -23.12
CA GLU A 170 22.96 -19.21 -22.68
C GLU A 170 23.24 -18.15 -23.77
N ASN A 171 24.20 -18.38 -24.67
CA ASN A 171 24.70 -17.41 -25.62
C ASN A 171 25.17 -16.09 -24.93
N THR A 172 25.44 -15.04 -25.70
CA THR A 172 25.95 -13.78 -25.17
C THR A 172 24.80 -12.81 -24.87
N VAL A 173 24.95 -12.01 -23.79
CA VAL A 173 24.04 -10.91 -23.48
C VAL A 173 24.23 -9.80 -24.51
N LEU A 174 23.17 -9.48 -25.26
CA LEU A 174 23.16 -8.34 -26.14
C LEU A 174 23.02 -7.05 -25.33
N LYS A 175 23.89 -6.06 -25.61
CA LYS A 175 23.88 -4.76 -24.94
C LYS A 175 23.50 -3.65 -25.91
N VAL A 176 22.62 -2.78 -25.48
CA VAL A 176 22.31 -1.55 -26.20
C VAL A 176 23.49 -0.59 -26.05
N ARG A 177 24.16 -0.30 -27.15
CA ARG A 177 25.32 0.59 -27.23
C ARG A 177 24.95 1.99 -27.66
N LYS A 178 23.89 2.12 -28.42
CA LYS A 178 23.41 3.40 -28.92
C LYS A 178 21.88 3.37 -29.03
N VAL A 179 21.26 4.51 -28.78
CA VAL A 179 19.83 4.75 -29.04
C VAL A 179 19.76 6.02 -29.87
N THR A 180 19.14 5.92 -31.04
CA THR A 180 18.98 7.02 -31.99
C THR A 180 17.49 7.26 -32.22
N VAL A 181 17.08 8.52 -32.25
CA VAL A 181 15.70 8.89 -32.60
C VAL A 181 15.72 9.60 -33.94
N ARG A 182 14.80 9.24 -34.83
CA ARG A 182 14.66 9.80 -36.18
C ARG A 182 13.22 10.22 -36.44
N GLY A 183 13.05 11.29 -37.22
CA GLY A 183 11.74 11.75 -37.69
C GLY A 183 10.97 12.65 -36.73
N ASN A 184 11.45 12.83 -35.50
CA ASN A 184 10.90 13.80 -34.56
C ASN A 184 11.30 15.23 -34.97
N LYS A 185 10.33 16.09 -35.27
CA LYS A 185 10.53 17.49 -35.67
C LYS A 185 10.14 18.46 -34.55
N GLU A 186 8.95 18.27 -34.00
CA GLU A 186 8.35 19.14 -32.97
C GLU A 186 8.74 18.69 -31.54
N VAL A 187 8.84 17.39 -31.30
CA VAL A 187 9.17 16.85 -29.99
C VAL A 187 10.69 16.70 -29.85
N ARG A 188 11.26 17.28 -28.83
CA ARG A 188 12.71 17.21 -28.57
C ARG A 188 13.13 15.75 -28.31
N THR A 189 14.19 15.31 -28.97
CA THR A 189 14.80 13.98 -28.79
C THR A 189 15.00 13.60 -27.32
N LYS A 190 15.41 14.57 -26.47
CA LYS A 190 15.61 14.39 -25.02
C LYS A 190 14.34 13.91 -24.31
N ASN A 191 13.16 14.40 -24.73
CA ASN A 191 11.88 13.99 -24.12
C ASN A 191 11.57 12.54 -24.48
N ILE A 192 11.76 12.14 -25.73
CA ILE A 192 11.57 10.76 -26.19
C ILE A 192 12.51 9.81 -25.44
N LEU A 193 13.80 10.15 -25.35
CA LEU A 193 14.80 9.32 -24.66
C LEU A 193 14.53 9.14 -23.18
N LYS A 194 13.85 10.10 -22.52
CA LYS A 194 13.43 9.98 -21.11
C LYS A 194 12.34 8.91 -20.92
N LEU A 195 11.46 8.73 -21.90
CA LEU A 195 10.36 7.77 -21.84
C LEU A 195 10.82 6.32 -21.98
N LEU A 196 11.96 6.10 -22.67
CA LEU A 196 12.47 4.76 -22.92
C LEU A 196 12.99 4.11 -21.63
N LYS A 197 12.59 2.85 -21.42
CA LYS A 197 13.25 1.95 -20.46
C LYS A 197 14.53 1.35 -21.07
N THR A 198 14.54 1.16 -22.39
CA THR A 198 15.71 0.75 -23.15
C THR A 198 16.75 1.88 -23.16
N LYS A 199 17.82 1.72 -22.42
CA LYS A 199 18.87 2.74 -22.29
C LYS A 199 20.23 2.20 -22.68
N LYS A 200 21.08 3.09 -23.20
CA LYS A 200 22.49 2.80 -23.49
C LYS A 200 23.21 2.24 -22.26
N ALA A 201 24.06 1.24 -22.46
CA ALA A 201 24.96 0.73 -21.44
C ALA A 201 25.90 1.82 -20.92
N TRP A 202 25.95 2.03 -19.60
CA TRP A 202 26.79 3.00 -18.90
C TRP A 202 27.16 2.45 -17.51
N MET A 203 28.02 3.17 -16.76
CA MET A 203 28.60 2.68 -15.49
C MET A 203 27.57 2.13 -14.49
N LEU A 204 26.41 2.76 -14.35
CA LEU A 204 25.31 2.33 -13.47
C LEU A 204 24.19 1.56 -14.18
N ASN A 205 24.20 1.49 -15.52
CA ASN A 205 23.19 0.80 -16.31
C ASN A 205 23.85 -0.22 -17.23
N ARG A 206 23.54 -1.49 -17.04
CA ARG A 206 24.09 -2.60 -17.85
C ARG A 206 23.70 -2.54 -19.31
N GLY A 207 22.62 -1.77 -19.65
CA GLY A 207 22.12 -1.60 -21.01
C GLY A 207 21.72 -2.93 -21.69
N VAL A 208 21.12 -3.82 -20.94
CA VAL A 208 20.70 -5.13 -21.45
C VAL A 208 19.57 -4.94 -22.47
N PHE A 209 19.73 -5.51 -23.67
CA PHE A 209 18.68 -5.52 -24.67
C PHE A 209 17.59 -6.52 -24.32
N ASN A 210 16.32 -6.10 -24.39
CA ASN A 210 15.16 -6.94 -24.19
C ASN A 210 14.06 -6.52 -25.17
N GLU A 211 13.55 -7.45 -25.94
CA GLU A 211 12.56 -7.23 -27.01
C GLU A 211 11.20 -6.80 -26.43
N ASP A 212 10.73 -7.43 -25.35
CA ASP A 212 9.48 -7.06 -24.67
C ASP A 212 9.54 -5.60 -24.15
N THR A 213 10.70 -5.20 -23.62
CA THR A 213 10.93 -3.82 -23.18
C THR A 213 10.90 -2.85 -24.35
N LEU A 214 11.36 -3.28 -25.54
CA LEU A 214 11.35 -2.47 -26.73
C LEU A 214 9.92 -2.25 -27.25
N GLU A 215 9.10 -3.28 -27.25
CA GLU A 215 7.68 -3.18 -27.60
C GLU A 215 6.91 -2.25 -26.65
N ASP A 216 7.17 -2.37 -25.35
CA ASP A 216 6.64 -1.46 -24.33
C ASP A 216 7.11 -0.01 -24.56
N ASP A 217 8.35 0.20 -25.00
CA ASP A 217 8.89 1.51 -25.31
C ASP A 217 8.22 2.12 -26.55
N VAL A 218 7.96 1.33 -27.61
CA VAL A 218 7.18 1.77 -28.78
C VAL A 218 5.82 2.27 -28.35
N LYS A 219 5.11 1.48 -27.53
CA LYS A 219 3.78 1.84 -27.02
C LYS A 219 3.87 3.14 -26.21
N ARG A 220 4.84 3.25 -25.30
CA ARG A 220 4.99 4.41 -24.41
C ARG A 220 5.31 5.70 -25.17
N VAL A 221 6.16 5.64 -26.18
CA VAL A 221 6.46 6.80 -27.03
C VAL A 221 5.24 7.20 -27.85
N ARG A 222 4.50 6.24 -28.43
CA ARG A 222 3.27 6.50 -29.18
C ARG A 222 2.19 7.12 -28.28
N ASP A 223 1.96 6.56 -27.09
CA ASP A 223 0.99 7.06 -26.13
C ASP A 223 1.35 8.49 -25.66
N TYR A 224 2.64 8.78 -25.50
CA TYR A 224 3.10 10.13 -25.23
C TYR A 224 2.75 11.10 -26.36
N TYR A 225 3.04 10.75 -27.64
CA TYR A 225 2.67 11.59 -28.77
C TYR A 225 1.15 11.83 -28.84
N ARG A 226 0.36 10.80 -28.63
CA ARG A 226 -1.11 10.91 -28.56
C ARG A 226 -1.57 11.81 -27.40
N SER A 227 -0.89 11.75 -26.26
CA SER A 227 -1.23 12.60 -25.12
C SER A 227 -0.96 14.08 -25.32
N ILE A 228 -0.10 14.44 -26.28
CA ILE A 228 0.24 15.82 -26.63
C ILE A 228 -0.31 16.25 -28.00
N GLY A 229 -1.34 15.55 -28.49
CA GLY A 229 -2.15 15.95 -29.66
C GLY A 229 -1.80 15.31 -30.99
N TYR A 230 -0.79 14.49 -31.06
CA TYR A 230 -0.42 13.81 -32.31
C TYR A 230 -1.10 12.45 -32.42
N SER A 231 -2.40 12.44 -32.69
CA SER A 231 -3.19 11.19 -32.73
C SER A 231 -2.76 10.23 -33.85
N ASP A 232 -2.27 10.77 -34.96
CA ASP A 232 -1.79 10.00 -36.12
C ASP A 232 -0.32 9.57 -35.98
N ALA A 233 0.31 9.83 -34.83
CA ALA A 233 1.72 9.50 -34.65
C ALA A 233 1.98 8.00 -34.79
N MET A 234 2.91 7.67 -35.67
CA MET A 234 3.40 6.31 -35.88
C MET A 234 4.80 6.21 -35.28
N VAL A 235 5.00 5.18 -34.48
CA VAL A 235 6.29 4.90 -33.83
C VAL A 235 6.67 3.46 -34.12
N SER A 236 7.87 3.26 -34.64
CA SER A 236 8.50 1.95 -34.80
C SER A 236 9.92 1.98 -34.25
N MET A 237 10.44 0.81 -33.93
CA MET A 237 11.82 0.69 -33.48
C MET A 237 12.52 -0.41 -34.27
N ASP A 238 13.70 -0.08 -34.81
CA ASP A 238 14.57 -1.02 -35.50
C ASP A 238 15.78 -1.32 -34.64
N VAL A 239 16.27 -2.54 -34.76
CA VAL A 239 17.47 -2.99 -34.07
C VAL A 239 18.53 -3.35 -35.09
N SER A 240 19.69 -2.70 -35.02
CA SER A 240 20.81 -2.95 -35.90
C SER A 240 22.00 -3.48 -35.12
N ASP A 241 22.62 -4.54 -35.60
CA ASP A 241 23.84 -5.07 -35.01
C ASP A 241 25.01 -4.12 -35.27
N ILE A 242 25.71 -3.80 -34.20
CA ILE A 242 26.94 -2.99 -34.24
C ILE A 242 28.06 -3.66 -33.45
N ARG A 243 29.29 -3.20 -33.63
CA ARG A 243 30.43 -3.78 -32.93
C ARG A 243 30.20 -3.79 -31.41
N LYS A 244 30.15 -4.99 -30.82
CA LYS A 244 29.94 -5.27 -29.38
C LYS A 244 28.55 -4.97 -28.83
N GLY A 245 27.49 -5.05 -29.62
CA GLY A 245 26.10 -4.92 -29.16
C GLY A 245 25.15 -4.46 -30.25
N VAL A 246 24.08 -3.79 -29.85
CA VAL A 246 23.04 -3.31 -30.77
C VAL A 246 22.84 -1.80 -30.66
N GLU A 247 22.46 -1.19 -31.80
CA GLU A 247 21.87 0.14 -31.87
C GLU A 247 20.36 0.00 -31.99
N VAL A 248 19.62 0.69 -31.14
CA VAL A 248 18.16 0.82 -31.22
C VAL A 248 17.83 2.14 -31.91
N ILE A 249 17.07 2.09 -32.99
CA ILE A 249 16.67 3.25 -33.79
C ILE A 249 15.16 3.42 -33.61
N VAL A 250 14.76 4.52 -32.98
CA VAL A 250 13.36 4.92 -32.78
C VAL A 250 12.95 5.77 -33.96
N ASN A 251 12.08 5.25 -34.83
CA ASN A 251 11.55 6.00 -35.96
C ASN A 251 10.17 6.55 -35.59
N VAL A 252 10.00 7.85 -35.75
CA VAL A 252 8.76 8.56 -35.44
C VAL A 252 8.28 9.27 -36.68
N THR A 253 6.99 9.12 -36.98
CA THR A 253 6.26 9.97 -37.91
C THR A 253 5.20 10.70 -37.09
N GLU A 254 5.40 12.00 -36.84
CA GLU A 254 4.59 12.75 -35.87
C GLU A 254 3.14 12.97 -36.33
N GLY A 255 2.92 13.19 -37.64
CA GLY A 255 1.61 13.57 -38.17
C GLY A 255 1.23 15.02 -37.83
N LYS A 256 -0.07 15.32 -37.88
CA LYS A 256 -0.62 16.63 -37.47
C LYS A 256 -0.90 16.66 -35.98
N ARG A 257 -0.78 17.85 -35.40
CA ARG A 257 -1.19 18.10 -34.01
C ARG A 257 -2.63 18.60 -34.00
N TYR A 258 -3.49 17.90 -33.26
CA TYR A 258 -4.91 18.21 -33.17
C TYR A 258 -5.23 18.98 -31.88
N TYR A 259 -6.18 19.86 -31.99
CA TYR A 259 -6.75 20.64 -30.89
C TYR A 259 -8.25 20.34 -30.76
N ILE A 260 -8.81 20.56 -29.58
CA ILE A 260 -10.23 20.41 -29.32
C ILE A 260 -10.96 21.63 -29.91
N GLY A 261 -12.01 21.37 -30.67
CA GLY A 261 -12.93 22.36 -31.18
C GLY A 261 -14.08 22.63 -30.20
N ASN A 262 -15.31 22.40 -30.67
CA ASN A 262 -16.49 22.54 -29.83
C ASN A 262 -16.67 21.31 -28.93
N ILE A 263 -17.16 21.51 -27.71
CA ILE A 263 -17.55 20.43 -26.78
C ILE A 263 -19.06 20.53 -26.62
N GLU A 264 -19.75 19.47 -27.02
CA GLU A 264 -21.20 19.34 -26.93
C GLU A 264 -21.55 18.22 -25.97
N ILE A 265 -22.51 18.47 -25.05
CA ILE A 265 -23.04 17.45 -24.13
C ILE A 265 -24.52 17.28 -24.46
N ARG A 266 -24.96 16.04 -24.67
CA ARG A 266 -26.34 15.68 -25.04
C ARG A 266 -26.93 14.71 -24.05
N GLY A 267 -28.26 14.73 -23.88
CA GLY A 267 -29.00 13.79 -23.04
C GLY A 267 -28.85 14.02 -21.53
N ASN A 268 -28.39 15.20 -21.13
CA ASN A 268 -28.26 15.61 -19.73
C ASN A 268 -29.52 16.34 -19.25
N GLU A 269 -30.49 15.59 -18.71
CA GLU A 269 -31.74 16.14 -18.17
C GLU A 269 -31.65 16.40 -16.65
N VAL A 270 -30.95 15.53 -15.92
CA VAL A 270 -30.83 15.55 -14.44
C VAL A 270 -29.72 16.47 -13.96
N ILE A 271 -28.60 16.51 -14.67
CA ILE A 271 -27.45 17.35 -14.31
C ILE A 271 -27.33 18.51 -15.32
N GLY A 272 -27.35 19.71 -14.80
CA GLY A 272 -27.26 20.90 -15.65
C GLY A 272 -25.91 20.97 -16.39
N LEU A 273 -25.93 21.53 -17.59
CA LEU A 273 -24.75 21.68 -18.45
C LEU A 273 -23.59 22.39 -17.71
N GLN A 274 -23.90 23.41 -16.93
CA GLN A 274 -22.90 24.17 -16.18
C GLN A 274 -22.16 23.27 -15.17
N GLU A 275 -22.90 22.48 -14.39
CA GLU A 275 -22.32 21.56 -13.37
C GLU A 275 -21.40 20.53 -14.03
N LEU A 276 -21.82 19.97 -15.18
CA LEU A 276 -20.99 19.02 -15.93
C LEU A 276 -19.73 19.67 -16.49
N THR A 277 -19.86 20.87 -17.05
CA THR A 277 -18.73 21.62 -17.62
C THR A 277 -17.72 22.01 -16.55
N GLU A 278 -18.17 22.44 -15.36
CA GLU A 278 -17.30 22.77 -14.22
C GLU A 278 -16.55 21.53 -13.68
N ALA A 279 -17.17 20.36 -13.75
CA ALA A 279 -16.53 19.10 -13.34
C ALA A 279 -15.48 18.63 -14.34
N MET A 280 -15.62 18.97 -15.62
CA MET A 280 -14.70 18.57 -16.68
C MET A 280 -13.36 19.28 -16.56
N THR A 281 -12.31 18.60 -17.06
CA THR A 281 -10.93 19.13 -17.12
C THR A 281 -10.53 19.55 -18.54
N LEU A 282 -11.41 19.34 -19.53
CA LEU A 282 -11.20 19.71 -20.94
C LEU A 282 -11.91 21.01 -21.26
N SER A 283 -11.23 21.83 -22.07
CA SER A 283 -11.76 23.07 -22.62
C SER A 283 -11.56 23.12 -24.15
N GLY A 284 -12.31 23.98 -24.82
CA GLY A 284 -12.01 24.32 -26.22
C GLY A 284 -10.59 24.89 -26.34
N ASP A 285 -9.95 24.61 -27.45
CA ASP A 285 -8.55 24.95 -27.75
C ASP A 285 -7.48 24.16 -26.99
N ASP A 286 -7.88 23.27 -26.07
CA ASP A 286 -6.94 22.31 -25.47
C ASP A 286 -6.38 21.35 -26.50
N VAL A 287 -5.20 20.84 -26.22
CA VAL A 287 -4.59 19.79 -27.03
C VAL A 287 -5.42 18.51 -26.94
N PHE A 288 -5.83 17.98 -28.08
CA PHE A 288 -6.62 16.74 -28.13
C PHE A 288 -5.84 15.56 -27.58
N SER A 289 -6.49 14.76 -26.74
CA SER A 289 -5.96 13.51 -26.21
C SER A 289 -7.10 12.53 -25.94
N GLU A 290 -7.07 11.37 -26.60
CA GLU A 290 -8.07 10.31 -26.37
C GLU A 290 -8.16 9.91 -24.89
N MET A 291 -7.03 9.88 -24.19
CA MET A 291 -6.99 9.57 -22.76
C MET A 291 -7.76 10.61 -21.95
N LYS A 292 -7.56 11.90 -22.21
CA LYS A 292 -8.29 12.98 -21.54
C LYS A 292 -9.79 12.94 -21.86
N VAL A 293 -10.17 12.59 -23.09
CA VAL A 293 -11.58 12.42 -23.46
C VAL A 293 -12.20 11.29 -22.66
N TYR A 294 -11.53 10.14 -22.55
CA TYR A 294 -11.98 9.02 -21.72
C TYR A 294 -12.07 9.38 -20.24
N GLU A 295 -11.07 10.11 -19.70
CA GLU A 295 -11.09 10.61 -18.33
C GLU A 295 -12.31 11.51 -18.07
N ASN A 296 -12.62 12.42 -19.00
CA ASN A 296 -13.78 13.30 -18.89
C ASN A 296 -15.11 12.54 -19.02
N SER A 297 -15.21 11.56 -19.92
CA SER A 297 -16.37 10.64 -19.95
C SER A 297 -16.56 9.95 -18.59
N SER A 298 -15.46 9.54 -17.96
CA SER A 298 -15.49 8.90 -16.62
C SER A 298 -15.87 9.88 -15.52
N ILE A 299 -15.43 11.14 -15.60
CA ILE A 299 -15.80 12.21 -14.67
C ILE A 299 -17.31 12.49 -14.77
N ILE A 300 -17.82 12.70 -15.97
CA ILE A 300 -19.26 12.92 -16.22
C ILE A 300 -20.06 11.73 -15.66
N ARG A 301 -19.69 10.49 -16.01
CA ARG A 301 -20.36 9.30 -15.47
C ARG A 301 -20.28 9.25 -13.94
N GLY A 302 -19.15 9.63 -13.35
CA GLY A 302 -18.96 9.73 -11.90
C GLY A 302 -19.95 10.69 -11.26
N SER A 303 -20.21 11.87 -11.86
CA SER A 303 -21.19 12.84 -11.39
C SER A 303 -22.63 12.25 -11.36
N TYR A 304 -22.97 11.45 -12.36
CA TYR A 304 -24.25 10.72 -12.38
C TYR A 304 -24.30 9.62 -11.32
N MET A 305 -23.23 8.87 -11.16
CA MET A 305 -23.15 7.84 -10.11
C MET A 305 -23.29 8.46 -8.70
N ASP A 306 -22.74 9.64 -8.48
CA ASP A 306 -22.85 10.35 -7.19
C ASP A 306 -24.32 10.79 -6.90
N LYS A 307 -25.11 10.97 -7.94
CA LYS A 307 -26.54 11.26 -7.85
C LYS A 307 -27.45 10.01 -7.95
N GLY A 308 -26.86 8.80 -7.93
CA GLY A 308 -27.60 7.53 -7.89
C GLY A 308 -27.86 6.88 -9.24
N TYR A 309 -27.38 7.45 -10.33
CA TYR A 309 -27.57 6.92 -11.69
C TYR A 309 -26.46 5.96 -12.07
N VAL A 310 -26.42 4.79 -11.42
CA VAL A 310 -25.37 3.75 -11.62
C VAL A 310 -25.29 3.27 -13.06
N PHE A 311 -26.46 3.17 -13.71
CA PHE A 311 -26.58 2.67 -15.07
C PHE A 311 -26.36 3.74 -16.13
N ALA A 312 -26.01 4.97 -15.73
CA ALA A 312 -25.71 6.03 -16.68
C ALA A 312 -24.52 5.64 -17.57
N SER A 313 -24.70 5.81 -18.88
CA SER A 313 -23.65 5.61 -19.88
C SER A 313 -23.29 6.94 -20.53
N VAL A 314 -22.02 7.16 -20.77
CA VAL A 314 -21.49 8.34 -21.42
C VAL A 314 -20.63 7.87 -22.60
N ASN A 315 -21.10 8.09 -23.79
CA ASN A 315 -20.39 7.76 -25.02
C ASN A 315 -19.76 9.04 -25.58
N SER A 316 -18.47 9.00 -25.90
CA SER A 316 -17.79 10.12 -26.52
C SER A 316 -17.57 9.86 -28.01
N PHE A 317 -17.86 10.86 -28.83
CA PHE A 317 -17.64 10.84 -30.26
C PHE A 317 -16.68 11.98 -30.62
N ASN A 318 -15.66 11.66 -31.41
CA ASN A 318 -14.68 12.59 -31.91
C ASN A 318 -14.97 12.87 -33.38
N VAL A 319 -15.28 14.11 -33.73
CA VAL A 319 -15.64 14.50 -35.08
C VAL A 319 -14.61 15.50 -35.61
N TYR A 320 -13.87 15.14 -36.65
CA TYR A 320 -12.93 16.06 -37.29
C TYR A 320 -13.68 17.13 -38.09
N ASN A 321 -13.53 18.37 -37.64
CA ASN A 321 -14.10 19.55 -38.29
C ASN A 321 -13.12 20.08 -39.34
N LYS A 322 -13.49 19.98 -40.63
CA LYS A 322 -12.64 20.40 -41.76
C LYS A 322 -12.46 21.92 -41.85
N GLU A 323 -13.43 22.68 -41.37
CA GLU A 323 -13.41 24.16 -41.46
C GLU A 323 -12.46 24.75 -40.41
N THR A 324 -12.48 24.22 -39.21
CA THR A 324 -11.66 24.69 -38.10
C THR A 324 -10.34 23.96 -37.94
N GLU A 325 -10.16 22.81 -38.62
CA GLU A 325 -9.05 21.85 -38.48
C GLU A 325 -8.89 21.32 -37.05
N LYS A 326 -10.00 21.29 -36.28
CA LYS A 326 -10.05 20.82 -34.89
C LYS A 326 -10.92 19.58 -34.77
N ILE A 327 -10.85 18.94 -33.60
CA ILE A 327 -11.70 17.79 -33.26
C ILE A 327 -12.81 18.28 -32.32
N ASP A 328 -14.05 18.27 -32.82
CA ASP A 328 -15.23 18.52 -32.01
C ASP A 328 -15.57 17.29 -31.19
N LEU A 329 -15.89 17.45 -29.91
CA LEU A 329 -16.21 16.38 -28.98
C LEU A 329 -17.70 16.39 -28.68
N ILE A 330 -18.34 15.22 -28.77
CA ILE A 330 -19.75 15.06 -28.39
C ILE A 330 -19.79 14.01 -27.29
N PHE A 331 -20.30 14.38 -26.10
CA PHE A 331 -20.59 13.45 -25.01
C PHE A 331 -22.10 13.17 -25.01
N ASP A 332 -22.46 11.96 -25.42
CA ASP A 332 -23.84 11.49 -25.49
C ASP A 332 -24.17 10.66 -24.25
N ILE A 333 -25.11 11.17 -23.44
CA ILE A 333 -25.44 10.66 -22.14
C ILE A 333 -26.79 9.92 -22.21
N THR A 334 -26.82 8.71 -21.70
CA THR A 334 -28.05 7.99 -21.39
C THR A 334 -28.14 7.81 -19.89
N GLU A 335 -28.99 8.60 -19.23
CA GLU A 335 -29.03 8.70 -17.74
C GLU A 335 -29.58 7.43 -17.07
N ASN A 336 -30.56 6.75 -17.69
CA ASN A 336 -31.29 5.62 -17.13
C ASN A 336 -32.02 5.98 -15.81
N LYS A 337 -32.30 4.96 -14.97
CA LYS A 337 -33.05 5.14 -13.72
C LYS A 337 -32.13 5.24 -12.51
N VAL A 338 -32.61 5.93 -11.48
CA VAL A 338 -31.98 5.94 -10.15
C VAL A 338 -31.97 4.54 -9.58
N ALA A 339 -30.84 4.12 -9.04
CA ALA A 339 -30.66 2.84 -8.37
C ALA A 339 -30.67 2.98 -6.86
N TYR A 340 -31.15 1.95 -6.19
CA TYR A 340 -31.12 1.79 -4.74
C TYR A 340 -30.34 0.53 -4.37
N VAL A 341 -29.67 0.56 -3.23
CA VAL A 341 -28.89 -0.58 -2.74
C VAL A 341 -29.85 -1.58 -2.09
N GLU A 342 -29.92 -2.79 -2.64
CA GLU A 342 -30.73 -3.86 -2.06
C GLU A 342 -29.95 -4.58 -0.96
N GLU A 343 -28.76 -5.07 -1.28
CA GLU A 343 -27.91 -5.81 -0.36
C GLU A 343 -26.43 -5.36 -0.48
N ILE A 344 -25.71 -5.49 0.64
CA ILE A 344 -24.24 -5.33 0.66
C ILE A 344 -23.62 -6.67 1.01
N LYS A 345 -22.93 -7.25 0.03
CA LYS A 345 -22.21 -8.53 0.13
C LYS A 345 -20.72 -8.27 0.37
N ILE A 346 -20.15 -8.98 1.32
CA ILE A 346 -18.71 -8.94 1.61
C ILE A 346 -18.13 -10.30 1.27
N GLN A 347 -17.05 -10.32 0.48
CA GLN A 347 -16.41 -11.54 0.00
C GLN A 347 -14.89 -11.47 0.20
N GLY A 348 -14.24 -12.63 0.37
CA GLY A 348 -12.79 -12.72 0.49
C GLY A 348 -12.22 -12.52 1.90
N ASN A 349 -13.04 -12.13 2.87
CA ASN A 349 -12.66 -11.93 4.27
C ASN A 349 -12.62 -13.26 5.04
N THR A 350 -11.54 -14.00 4.91
CA THR A 350 -11.36 -15.32 5.57
C THR A 350 -10.91 -15.22 7.03
N ARG A 351 -10.29 -14.10 7.42
CA ARG A 351 -9.75 -13.82 8.77
C ARG A 351 -10.47 -12.68 9.44
N THR A 352 -10.66 -11.57 8.71
CA THR A 352 -11.31 -10.37 9.23
C THR A 352 -12.80 -10.60 9.40
N ARG A 353 -13.33 -10.32 10.58
CA ARG A 353 -14.76 -10.47 10.85
C ARG A 353 -15.57 -9.51 9.96
N ASP A 354 -16.68 -9.96 9.41
CA ASP A 354 -17.59 -9.19 8.57
C ASP A 354 -17.96 -7.82 9.17
N LYS A 355 -18.24 -7.80 10.47
CA LYS A 355 -18.54 -6.61 11.25
C LYS A 355 -17.46 -5.52 11.16
N ILE A 356 -16.18 -5.90 11.07
CA ILE A 356 -15.06 -4.95 10.97
C ILE A 356 -15.07 -4.22 9.63
N ILE A 357 -15.51 -4.89 8.58
CA ILE A 357 -15.67 -4.31 7.25
C ILE A 357 -16.93 -3.45 7.21
N ARG A 358 -18.07 -3.96 7.65
CA ARG A 358 -19.36 -3.25 7.59
C ARG A 358 -19.35 -1.91 8.31
N ARG A 359 -18.71 -1.81 9.46
CA ARG A 359 -18.63 -0.55 10.22
C ARG A 359 -17.90 0.59 9.51
N GLU A 360 -17.05 0.26 8.53
CA GLU A 360 -16.30 1.24 7.74
C GLU A 360 -17.11 1.75 6.52
N LEU A 361 -18.20 1.07 6.18
CA LEU A 361 -19.04 1.46 5.05
C LEU A 361 -19.83 2.74 5.37
N ARG A 362 -20.07 3.54 4.35
CA ARG A 362 -20.81 4.80 4.41
C ARG A 362 -22.10 4.78 3.57
N ILE A 363 -22.48 3.60 3.09
CA ILE A 363 -23.71 3.34 2.37
C ILE A 363 -24.36 2.10 2.95
N TYR A 364 -25.70 2.09 2.99
CA TYR A 364 -26.47 1.04 3.66
C TYR A 364 -27.56 0.50 2.74
N PRO A 365 -28.04 -0.75 2.97
CA PRO A 365 -29.19 -1.30 2.28
C PRO A 365 -30.43 -0.40 2.43
N GLY A 366 -31.19 -0.25 1.34
CA GLY A 366 -32.36 0.62 1.26
C GLY A 366 -32.06 2.08 0.87
N GLU A 367 -30.81 2.50 0.93
CA GLU A 367 -30.42 3.86 0.52
C GLU A 367 -30.31 3.98 -1.00
N LYS A 368 -30.55 5.20 -1.49
CA LYS A 368 -30.21 5.56 -2.86
C LYS A 368 -28.70 5.36 -3.07
N TYR A 369 -28.30 4.77 -4.18
CA TYR A 369 -26.89 4.62 -4.49
C TYR A 369 -26.19 6.01 -4.53
N ASP A 370 -25.03 6.10 -3.91
CA ASP A 370 -24.19 7.30 -3.88
C ASP A 370 -22.73 6.88 -4.16
N GLY A 371 -22.25 7.21 -5.35
CA GLY A 371 -20.89 6.86 -5.79
C GLY A 371 -19.80 7.46 -4.91
N ALA A 372 -20.03 8.65 -4.37
CA ALA A 372 -19.09 9.30 -3.45
C ALA A 372 -18.99 8.53 -2.13
N GLN A 373 -20.10 8.07 -1.56
CA GLN A 373 -20.11 7.27 -0.34
C GLN A 373 -19.50 5.88 -0.57
N VAL A 374 -19.71 5.28 -1.75
CA VAL A 374 -19.08 4.00 -2.12
C VAL A 374 -17.56 4.16 -2.22
N ARG A 375 -17.06 5.22 -2.91
CA ARG A 375 -15.62 5.50 -2.98
C ARG A 375 -15.03 5.76 -1.59
N LYS A 376 -15.74 6.48 -0.74
CA LYS A 376 -15.35 6.76 0.64
C LYS A 376 -15.29 5.47 1.48
N SER A 377 -16.27 4.58 1.32
CA SER A 377 -16.26 3.25 1.95
C SER A 377 -15.05 2.44 1.53
N LYS A 378 -14.76 2.40 0.23
CA LYS A 378 -13.55 1.73 -0.30
C LYS A 378 -12.28 2.32 0.30
N GLN A 379 -12.14 3.65 0.29
CA GLN A 379 -10.97 4.33 0.85
C GLN A 379 -10.76 4.03 2.33
N ARG A 380 -11.84 3.98 3.12
CA ARG A 380 -11.76 3.61 4.54
C ARG A 380 -11.27 2.17 4.71
N LEU A 381 -11.75 1.24 3.90
CA LEU A 381 -11.28 -0.15 3.92
C LEU A 381 -9.80 -0.26 3.49
N ASP A 382 -9.38 0.46 2.45
CA ASP A 382 -7.98 0.53 2.04
C ASP A 382 -7.09 1.10 3.16
N ASN A 383 -7.56 2.11 3.88
CA ASN A 383 -6.83 2.77 4.97
C ASN A 383 -6.66 1.88 6.22
N LEU A 384 -7.48 0.85 6.42
CA LEU A 384 -7.28 -0.12 7.50
C LEU A 384 -5.92 -0.84 7.37
N GLY A 385 -5.42 -1.02 6.14
CA GLY A 385 -4.19 -1.75 5.87
C GLY A 385 -4.31 -3.26 6.15
N PHE A 386 -5.54 -3.81 6.16
CA PHE A 386 -5.82 -5.24 6.32
C PHE A 386 -5.91 -5.96 5.00
N PHE A 387 -6.09 -5.21 3.92
CA PHE A 387 -6.37 -5.71 2.58
C PHE A 387 -5.30 -5.25 1.59
N LYS A 388 -4.83 -6.17 0.77
CA LYS A 388 -3.95 -5.86 -0.37
C LYS A 388 -4.71 -5.15 -1.48
N GLU A 389 -6.00 -5.48 -1.61
CA GLU A 389 -6.88 -4.99 -2.66
C GLU A 389 -8.32 -4.99 -2.17
N VAL A 390 -9.05 -3.92 -2.45
CA VAL A 390 -10.49 -3.79 -2.21
C VAL A 390 -11.14 -3.43 -3.54
N MET A 391 -11.94 -4.34 -4.09
CA MET A 391 -12.74 -4.11 -5.30
C MET A 391 -14.20 -3.94 -4.91
N VAL A 392 -14.86 -2.95 -5.51
CA VAL A 392 -16.30 -2.75 -5.35
C VAL A 392 -16.96 -3.00 -6.70
N LYS A 393 -17.90 -3.92 -6.71
CA LYS A 393 -18.68 -4.29 -7.90
C LYS A 393 -20.16 -4.06 -7.61
N THR A 394 -20.90 -3.75 -8.65
CA THR A 394 -22.37 -3.70 -8.61
C THR A 394 -22.92 -4.91 -9.34
N GLU A 395 -23.85 -5.61 -8.73
CA GLU A 395 -24.62 -6.72 -9.34
C GLU A 395 -26.10 -6.29 -9.47
N PRO A 396 -26.82 -6.77 -10.48
CA PRO A 396 -28.26 -6.54 -10.57
C PRO A 396 -28.98 -7.11 -9.34
N GLY A 397 -29.90 -6.34 -8.78
CA GLY A 397 -30.77 -6.79 -7.71
C GLY A 397 -32.04 -7.50 -8.22
N SER A 398 -33.03 -7.66 -7.34
CA SER A 398 -34.30 -8.32 -7.64
C SER A 398 -35.20 -7.52 -8.61
N GLU A 399 -35.01 -6.21 -8.68
CA GLU A 399 -35.76 -5.32 -9.58
C GLU A 399 -34.77 -4.46 -10.42
N SER A 400 -35.25 -3.89 -11.51
CA SER A 400 -34.43 -3.13 -12.48
C SER A 400 -33.78 -1.86 -11.91
N ASN A 401 -34.27 -1.34 -10.80
CA ASN A 401 -33.76 -0.18 -10.06
C ASN A 401 -33.05 -0.56 -8.75
N LEU A 402 -32.91 -1.86 -8.45
CA LEU A 402 -32.19 -2.36 -7.30
C LEU A 402 -30.82 -2.92 -7.71
N ILE A 403 -29.83 -2.72 -6.86
CA ILE A 403 -28.49 -3.24 -7.06
C ILE A 403 -27.92 -3.82 -5.77
N ASP A 404 -27.13 -4.88 -5.91
CA ASP A 404 -26.30 -5.39 -4.85
C ASP A 404 -24.89 -4.79 -4.96
N LEU A 405 -24.35 -4.36 -3.83
CA LEU A 405 -22.96 -3.92 -3.74
C LEU A 405 -22.09 -5.05 -3.19
N VAL A 406 -21.12 -5.49 -3.98
CA VAL A 406 -20.16 -6.52 -3.57
C VAL A 406 -18.82 -5.88 -3.26
N PHE A 407 -18.44 -5.91 -1.98
CA PHE A 407 -17.10 -5.56 -1.52
C PHE A 407 -16.25 -6.83 -1.50
N ASP A 408 -15.44 -7.00 -2.54
CA ASP A 408 -14.54 -8.14 -2.72
C ASP A 408 -13.15 -7.75 -2.21
N VAL A 409 -12.74 -8.33 -1.07
CA VAL A 409 -11.49 -7.98 -0.39
C VAL A 409 -10.48 -9.10 -0.49
N LYS A 410 -9.23 -8.74 -0.72
CA LYS A 410 -8.10 -9.67 -0.69
C LYS A 410 -7.24 -9.36 0.52
N GLU A 411 -7.31 -10.22 1.52
CA GLU A 411 -6.60 -10.02 2.79
C GLU A 411 -5.07 -10.07 2.63
N GLU A 412 -4.40 -9.24 3.42
CA GLU A 412 -2.96 -9.23 3.57
C GLU A 412 -2.53 -9.79 4.95
N LYS A 413 -1.25 -10.09 5.09
CA LYS A 413 -0.68 -10.43 6.41
C LYS A 413 -0.56 -9.15 7.23
N THR A 414 -1.22 -9.11 8.38
CA THR A 414 -1.29 -7.93 9.26
C THR A 414 -0.26 -7.93 10.39
N GLY A 415 0.42 -9.06 10.59
CA GLY A 415 1.58 -9.16 11.49
C GLY A 415 2.82 -8.58 10.82
N GLN A 416 3.48 -7.65 11.49
CA GLN A 416 4.68 -6.96 11.02
C GLN A 416 5.80 -7.19 12.02
N PHE A 417 6.96 -7.52 11.52
CA PHE A 417 8.22 -7.52 12.24
C PHE A 417 9.14 -6.51 11.58
N GLY A 418 9.41 -5.42 12.31
CA GLY A 418 10.32 -4.38 11.90
C GLY A 418 11.62 -4.48 12.71
N PHE A 419 12.74 -4.31 12.08
CA PHE A 419 14.00 -4.04 12.72
C PHE A 419 14.81 -3.11 11.84
N GLY A 420 15.61 -2.29 12.47
CA GLY A 420 16.42 -1.33 11.75
C GLY A 420 17.44 -0.67 12.66
N GLY A 421 18.30 0.10 12.05
CA GLY A 421 19.23 0.97 12.71
C GLY A 421 19.40 2.24 11.91
N GLY A 422 19.79 3.28 12.58
CA GLY A 422 20.01 4.58 11.97
C GLY A 422 21.06 5.36 12.73
N TYR A 423 21.28 6.56 12.28
CA TYR A 423 22.12 7.55 12.94
C TYR A 423 21.28 8.81 13.17
N SER A 424 21.34 9.39 14.34
CA SER A 424 20.75 10.69 14.62
C SER A 424 21.79 11.62 15.24
N SER A 425 21.54 12.91 15.21
CA SER A 425 22.41 13.89 15.87
C SER A 425 22.32 13.83 17.39
N ILE A 426 21.32 13.14 17.94
CA ILE A 426 21.14 12.94 19.38
C ILE A 426 21.79 11.63 19.82
N ASP A 427 21.37 10.52 19.20
CA ASP A 427 21.73 9.17 19.65
C ASP A 427 22.94 8.58 18.93
N SER A 428 23.61 9.32 18.04
CA SER A 428 24.65 8.78 17.17
C SER A 428 24.15 7.53 16.44
N LEU A 429 24.33 6.35 16.99
CA LEU A 429 23.79 5.09 16.46
C LEU A 429 22.56 4.67 17.25
N ILE A 430 21.44 4.42 16.58
CA ILE A 430 20.21 3.91 17.17
C ILE A 430 19.77 2.62 16.47
N GLY A 431 19.36 1.64 17.26
CA GLY A 431 18.75 0.40 16.77
C GLY A 431 17.34 0.23 17.33
N PHE A 432 16.45 -0.38 16.54
CA PHE A 432 15.10 -0.67 17.03
C PHE A 432 14.58 -2.01 16.53
N ILE A 433 13.64 -2.55 17.29
CA ILE A 433 12.83 -3.73 16.95
C ILE A 433 11.38 -3.38 17.23
N GLU A 434 10.49 -3.66 16.28
CA GLU A 434 9.05 -3.51 16.42
C GLU A 434 8.35 -4.82 16.03
N LEU A 435 7.46 -5.27 16.92
CA LEU A 435 6.50 -6.33 16.65
C LEU A 435 5.11 -5.70 16.68
N ARG A 436 4.41 -5.70 15.56
CA ARG A 436 3.08 -5.10 15.45
C ARG A 436 2.10 -6.07 14.81
N GLN A 437 0.97 -6.25 15.45
CA GLN A 437 -0.16 -6.99 14.91
C GLN A 437 -1.32 -6.02 14.68
N ARG A 438 -1.49 -5.58 13.45
CA ARG A 438 -2.70 -4.89 13.00
C ARG A 438 -3.82 -5.91 12.85
N ASN A 439 -5.07 -5.47 12.94
CA ASN A 439 -6.22 -6.37 12.93
C ASN A 439 -6.17 -7.41 14.07
N PHE A 440 -5.56 -7.05 15.22
CA PHE A 440 -5.45 -7.91 16.38
C PHE A 440 -6.85 -8.29 16.90
N ASP A 441 -6.98 -9.50 17.45
CA ASP A 441 -8.19 -9.99 18.09
C ASP A 441 -7.85 -10.79 19.34
N TYR A 442 -8.00 -10.16 20.50
CA TYR A 442 -7.74 -10.82 21.80
C TYR A 442 -8.68 -12.00 22.06
N LYS A 443 -9.84 -12.08 21.37
CA LYS A 443 -10.80 -13.19 21.50
C LYS A 443 -10.42 -14.39 20.63
N ASN A 444 -9.60 -14.19 19.60
CA ASN A 444 -9.14 -15.25 18.69
C ASN A 444 -7.72 -15.70 19.07
N TRP A 445 -7.62 -16.40 20.19
CA TRP A 445 -6.33 -16.86 20.72
C TRP A 445 -5.55 -17.82 19.80
N LYS A 446 -6.19 -18.42 18.78
CA LYS A 446 -5.51 -19.31 17.82
C LYS A 446 -4.62 -18.54 16.85
N ASN A 447 -5.09 -17.41 16.35
CA ASN A 447 -4.43 -16.64 15.28
C ASN A 447 -4.17 -15.18 15.67
N PHE A 448 -4.80 -14.67 16.73
CA PHE A 448 -4.74 -13.29 17.18
C PHE A 448 -5.08 -12.25 16.10
N THR A 449 -5.95 -12.61 15.12
CA THR A 449 -6.32 -11.74 14.00
C THR A 449 -7.83 -11.73 13.74
N GLY A 450 -8.32 -10.64 13.16
CA GLY A 450 -9.70 -10.50 12.68
C GLY A 450 -10.58 -9.56 13.51
N GLY A 451 -10.08 -9.00 14.61
CA GLY A 451 -10.83 -8.13 15.54
C GLY A 451 -10.75 -6.64 15.26
N GLY A 452 -9.89 -6.22 14.33
CA GLY A 452 -9.72 -4.81 13.97
C GLY A 452 -9.03 -3.97 15.04
N GLN A 453 -8.30 -4.58 15.99
CA GLN A 453 -7.50 -3.93 17.02
C GLN A 453 -6.05 -3.82 16.57
N ASP A 454 -5.27 -2.99 17.21
CA ASP A 454 -3.82 -2.84 16.98
C ASP A 454 -3.07 -3.14 18.28
N LEU A 455 -2.06 -4.00 18.19
CA LEU A 455 -1.15 -4.31 19.30
C LEU A 455 0.27 -4.18 18.80
N SER A 456 1.10 -3.41 19.50
CA SER A 456 2.52 -3.26 19.18
C SER A 456 3.42 -3.36 20.39
N LEU A 457 4.59 -3.95 20.19
CA LEU A 457 5.73 -3.96 21.07
C LEU A 457 6.87 -3.25 20.36
N TYR A 458 7.39 -2.20 20.95
CA TYR A 458 8.48 -1.41 20.42
C TYR A 458 9.65 -1.37 21.40
N PHE A 459 10.82 -1.59 20.88
CA PHE A 459 12.08 -1.47 21.60
C PHE A 459 13.05 -0.66 20.75
N SER A 460 13.69 0.36 21.35
CA SER A 460 14.84 1.04 20.74
C SER A 460 15.95 1.29 21.74
N THR A 461 17.15 1.31 21.25
CA THR A 461 18.35 1.67 22.03
C THR A 461 19.31 2.45 21.13
N GLY A 462 19.72 3.59 21.62
CA GLY A 462 20.78 4.43 21.05
C GLY A 462 21.96 4.53 21.98
N SER A 463 22.91 5.41 21.68
CA SER A 463 24.04 5.73 22.58
C SER A 463 23.56 6.46 23.82
N VAL A 464 22.57 7.32 23.68
CA VAL A 464 22.03 8.18 24.73
C VAL A 464 20.65 7.69 25.18
N SER A 465 19.74 7.35 24.27
CA SER A 465 18.37 7.04 24.61
C SER A 465 18.00 5.56 24.55
N LYS A 466 17.03 5.16 25.40
CA LYS A 466 16.42 3.82 25.43
C LYS A 466 14.91 3.95 25.53
N LYS A 467 14.17 3.07 24.84
CA LYS A 467 12.70 3.05 24.93
C LYS A 467 12.14 1.64 24.79
N TYR A 468 11.24 1.29 25.69
CA TYR A 468 10.40 0.08 25.66
C TYR A 468 8.96 0.52 25.68
N GLN A 469 8.13 0.01 24.81
CA GLN A 469 6.71 0.40 24.78
C GLN A 469 5.83 -0.78 24.35
N LEU A 470 4.77 -1.02 25.10
CA LEU A 470 3.63 -1.85 24.74
C LEU A 470 2.45 -0.94 24.46
N SER A 471 1.87 -1.02 23.26
CA SER A 471 0.70 -0.22 22.87
C SER A 471 -0.44 -1.11 22.43
N PHE A 472 -1.65 -0.81 22.88
CA PHE A 472 -2.88 -1.43 22.41
C PHE A 472 -3.89 -0.36 22.03
N THR A 473 -4.60 -0.56 20.92
CA THR A 473 -5.70 0.32 20.52
C THR A 473 -6.85 -0.49 19.92
N ASN A 474 -8.04 -0.29 20.45
CA ASN A 474 -9.30 -0.74 19.87
C ASN A 474 -10.04 0.48 19.29
N PRO A 475 -10.14 0.63 17.96
CA PRO A 475 -10.74 1.83 17.35
C PRO A 475 -12.26 1.92 17.54
N TRP A 476 -12.93 0.84 17.95
CA TRP A 476 -14.37 0.78 18.12
C TRP A 476 -14.75 0.05 19.39
N ILE A 477 -15.33 0.76 20.36
CA ILE A 477 -15.86 0.18 21.59
C ILE A 477 -17.39 0.16 21.49
N TYR A 478 -18.00 -0.96 21.88
CA TYR A 478 -19.47 -1.15 21.89
C TYR A 478 -20.12 -0.77 20.54
N ASP A 479 -19.44 -1.06 19.41
CA ASP A 479 -19.90 -0.75 18.04
C ASP A 479 -20.11 0.73 17.74
N ARG A 480 -19.46 1.59 18.54
CA ARG A 480 -19.43 3.04 18.33
C ARG A 480 -18.02 3.46 17.89
N PRO A 481 -17.89 4.49 17.07
CA PRO A 481 -16.59 5.00 16.62
C PRO A 481 -15.87 5.76 17.74
N ILE A 482 -15.71 5.08 18.86
CA ILE A 482 -14.96 5.55 20.04
C ILE A 482 -13.77 4.62 20.16
N SER A 483 -12.57 5.15 20.03
CA SER A 483 -11.35 4.38 20.23
C SER A 483 -10.99 4.33 21.71
N PHE A 484 -10.51 3.18 22.13
CA PHE A 484 -9.86 2.99 23.44
C PHE A 484 -8.46 2.46 23.23
N GLY A 485 -7.49 3.00 23.93
CA GLY A 485 -6.12 2.53 23.90
C GLY A 485 -5.47 2.63 25.25
N PHE A 486 -4.39 1.89 25.41
CA PHE A 486 -3.46 2.06 26.53
C PHE A 486 -2.03 1.86 26.04
N ASP A 487 -1.11 2.56 26.67
CA ASP A 487 0.32 2.36 26.55
C ASP A 487 0.94 2.07 27.90
N PHE A 488 1.93 1.18 27.92
CA PHE A 488 2.89 1.04 28.99
C PHE A 488 4.27 1.25 28.42
N TYR A 489 5.07 2.10 29.04
CA TYR A 489 6.40 2.42 28.55
C TYR A 489 7.42 2.64 29.68
N ARG A 490 8.66 2.35 29.35
CA ARG A 490 9.84 2.84 30.05
C ARG A 490 10.73 3.47 28.99
N LYS A 491 11.12 4.71 29.22
CA LYS A 491 12.01 5.48 28.37
C LYS A 491 12.96 6.29 29.22
N GLY A 492 14.12 6.56 28.71
CA GLY A 492 15.08 7.39 29.36
C GLY A 492 16.24 7.75 28.49
N HIS A 493 17.05 8.62 28.95
CA HIS A 493 18.34 8.96 28.32
C HIS A 493 19.43 8.98 29.39
N SER A 494 20.63 8.65 28.98
CA SER A 494 21.83 8.86 29.78
C SER A 494 22.38 10.27 29.52
N LYS A 495 23.13 10.79 30.46
CA LYS A 495 23.77 12.08 30.35
C LYS A 495 24.68 12.15 29.09
N ASP A 496 24.67 13.30 28.42
CA ASP A 496 25.48 13.56 27.25
C ASP A 496 25.58 15.09 27.04
N ASP A 497 26.74 15.64 27.28
CA ASP A 497 27.01 17.08 27.21
C ASP A 497 26.83 17.64 25.83
N ASP A 498 27.14 16.87 24.76
CA ASP A 498 26.98 17.28 23.37
C ASP A 498 25.52 17.49 22.97
N VAL A 499 24.59 16.86 23.72
CA VAL A 499 23.14 16.95 23.48
C VAL A 499 22.45 17.85 24.53
N GLY A 500 23.20 18.32 25.54
CA GLY A 500 22.69 19.18 26.62
C GLY A 500 21.87 18.42 27.66
N TYR A 501 22.27 17.18 27.95
CA TYR A 501 21.77 16.37 29.07
C TYR A 501 22.89 16.16 30.10
N GLY A 502 22.98 17.02 31.09
CA GLY A 502 23.91 16.87 32.20
C GLY A 502 23.43 15.90 33.31
N TYR A 503 22.50 14.98 32.97
CA TYR A 503 21.86 14.05 33.90
C TYR A 503 21.29 12.82 33.20
N ASP A 504 21.12 11.75 33.98
CA ASP A 504 20.36 10.57 33.55
C ASP A 504 18.87 10.78 33.89
N GLU A 505 17.99 10.45 32.91
CA GLU A 505 16.53 10.45 33.10
C GLU A 505 15.98 9.06 32.84
N ASP A 506 15.19 8.50 33.75
CA ASP A 506 14.42 7.27 33.55
C ASP A 506 12.93 7.54 33.82
N VAL A 507 12.10 7.32 32.86
CA VAL A 507 10.65 7.54 32.94
C VAL A 507 9.93 6.21 32.75
N MET A 508 9.18 5.79 33.76
CA MET A 508 8.28 4.64 33.69
C MET A 508 6.84 5.10 33.82
N GLY A 509 5.97 4.67 32.90
CA GLY A 509 4.60 5.14 32.96
C GLY A 509 3.63 4.37 32.04
N GLY A 510 2.40 4.81 32.09
CA GLY A 510 1.34 4.32 31.25
C GLY A 510 0.23 5.34 31.04
N ASP A 511 -0.53 5.17 30.00
CA ASP A 511 -1.71 5.99 29.72
C ASP A 511 -2.92 5.15 29.30
N LEU A 512 -4.10 5.73 29.53
CA LEU A 512 -5.38 5.24 29.06
C LEU A 512 -6.00 6.32 28.18
N ARG A 513 -6.35 5.97 26.94
CA ARG A 513 -6.86 6.92 25.95
C ARG A 513 -8.26 6.58 25.48
N LEU A 514 -9.10 7.59 25.38
CA LEU A 514 -10.40 7.57 24.70
C LEU A 514 -10.37 8.58 23.56
N GLY A 515 -10.67 8.14 22.36
CA GLY A 515 -10.71 9.01 21.18
C GLY A 515 -12.02 8.88 20.42
N ARG A 516 -12.44 9.95 19.76
CA ARG A 516 -13.62 9.97 18.89
C ARG A 516 -13.32 10.76 17.61
N GLU A 517 -13.69 10.16 16.48
CA GLU A 517 -13.77 10.88 15.20
C GLU A 517 -15.15 11.55 15.14
N PHE A 518 -15.20 12.87 15.15
CA PHE A 518 -16.44 13.64 15.01
C PHE A 518 -16.90 13.67 13.54
N ASN A 519 -15.94 13.77 12.65
CA ASN A 519 -16.08 13.60 11.21
C ASN A 519 -14.74 13.13 10.62
N ASP A 520 -14.62 13.03 9.29
CA ASP A 520 -13.39 12.53 8.64
C ASP A 520 -12.15 13.42 8.85
N GLN A 521 -12.36 14.66 9.28
CA GLN A 521 -11.30 15.66 9.44
C GLN A 521 -11.01 15.99 10.89
N VAL A 522 -12.01 15.85 11.79
CA VAL A 522 -11.91 16.26 13.19
C VAL A 522 -11.88 15.06 14.12
N ARG A 523 -10.83 14.97 14.93
CA ARG A 523 -10.66 13.94 15.96
C ARG A 523 -10.36 14.59 17.30
N GLY A 524 -11.03 14.12 18.35
CA GLY A 524 -10.74 14.47 19.74
C GLY A 524 -10.27 13.27 20.53
N THR A 525 -9.35 13.49 21.47
CA THR A 525 -8.84 12.44 22.36
C THR A 525 -8.76 12.99 23.79
N VAL A 526 -9.08 12.15 24.76
CA VAL A 526 -8.82 12.38 26.17
C VAL A 526 -7.94 11.24 26.66
N ALA A 527 -6.84 11.55 27.30
CA ALA A 527 -5.93 10.57 27.85
C ALA A 527 -5.63 10.87 29.33
N TYR A 528 -5.67 9.85 30.15
CA TYR A 528 -5.14 9.91 31.51
C TYR A 528 -3.78 9.22 31.52
N ARG A 529 -2.76 9.88 32.11
CA ARG A 529 -1.39 9.39 32.15
C ARG A 529 -0.88 9.44 33.59
N TYR A 530 -0.21 8.36 33.98
CA TYR A 530 0.57 8.30 35.22
C TYR A 530 1.99 7.86 34.87
N GLU A 531 2.99 8.61 35.34
CA GLU A 531 4.40 8.33 35.12
C GLU A 531 5.25 8.72 36.34
N THR A 532 6.30 7.95 36.59
CA THR A 532 7.37 8.30 37.50
C THR A 532 8.58 8.72 36.67
N VAL A 533 9.21 9.79 37.07
CA VAL A 533 10.42 10.34 36.46
C VAL A 533 11.52 10.33 37.51
N ASP A 534 12.60 9.62 37.23
CA ASP A 534 13.78 9.58 38.11
C ASP A 534 14.93 10.31 37.42
N ILE A 535 15.44 11.35 38.08
CA ILE A 535 16.60 12.14 37.64
C ILE A 535 17.76 11.75 38.55
N SER A 536 18.85 11.29 37.91
CA SER A 536 20.03 10.77 38.65
C SER A 536 21.33 11.10 37.92
N ASP A 537 22.46 10.83 38.51
CA ASP A 537 23.82 11.04 37.99
C ASP A 537 24.02 12.46 37.42
N VAL A 538 23.59 13.46 38.18
CA VAL A 538 23.68 14.87 37.82
C VAL A 538 25.15 15.34 37.84
N ASP A 539 25.65 15.88 36.72
CA ASP A 539 26.98 16.48 36.67
C ASP A 539 27.08 17.72 37.54
N ARG A 540 28.23 17.92 38.18
CA ARG A 540 28.45 19.07 39.05
C ARG A 540 29.67 19.88 38.60
N PRO A 541 29.55 21.21 38.55
CA PRO A 541 28.44 22.05 39.03
C PRO A 541 27.20 21.93 38.12
N ALA A 542 25.99 21.98 38.69
CA ALA A 542 24.73 21.95 37.99
C ALA A 542 23.88 23.16 38.42
N SER A 543 22.94 23.55 37.55
CA SER A 543 21.98 24.60 37.86
C SER A 543 21.12 24.26 39.08
N ALA A 544 20.74 25.25 39.88
CA ALA A 544 19.86 25.02 41.03
C ALA A 544 18.56 24.34 40.60
N ALA A 545 18.01 24.71 39.44
CA ALA A 545 16.80 24.11 38.87
C ALA A 545 16.96 22.61 38.56
N LEU A 546 18.16 22.14 38.17
CA LEU A 546 18.41 20.73 37.93
C LEU A 546 18.60 19.96 39.26
N LEU A 547 19.29 20.55 40.20
CA LEU A 547 19.49 19.94 41.52
C LEU A 547 18.17 19.74 42.29
N ASP A 548 17.18 20.64 42.12
CA ASP A 548 15.86 20.53 42.72
C ASP A 548 15.01 19.38 42.10
N GLU A 549 15.38 18.87 40.94
CA GLU A 549 14.69 17.75 40.28
C GLU A 549 15.38 16.39 40.53
N GLU A 550 16.52 16.35 41.24
CA GLU A 550 17.24 15.09 41.51
C GLU A 550 16.38 14.17 42.39
N GLY A 551 16.17 12.94 41.92
CA GLY A 551 15.35 11.91 42.55
C GLY A 551 14.08 11.56 41.78
N GLU A 552 13.17 10.84 42.44
CA GLU A 552 11.94 10.32 41.83
C GLU A 552 10.78 11.30 42.04
N THR A 553 10.09 11.64 40.93
CA THR A 553 8.90 12.51 40.94
C THR A 553 7.74 11.77 40.26
N ALA A 554 6.59 11.67 40.93
CA ALA A 554 5.38 11.10 40.35
C ALA A 554 4.53 12.19 39.68
N LEU A 555 4.16 11.94 38.42
CA LEU A 555 3.30 12.84 37.63
C LEU A 555 2.00 12.14 37.24
N SER A 556 0.89 12.80 37.49
CA SER A 556 -0.42 12.36 37.03
C SER A 556 -1.05 13.47 36.21
N SER A 557 -1.53 13.13 35.01
CA SER A 557 -2.07 14.13 34.09
C SER A 557 -3.28 13.65 33.32
N THR A 558 -4.08 14.62 32.88
CA THR A 558 -5.12 14.39 31.85
C THR A 558 -4.84 15.31 30.68
N GLU A 559 -4.73 14.71 29.50
CA GLU A 559 -4.57 15.39 28.21
C GLU A 559 -5.90 15.44 27.48
N PHE A 560 -6.27 16.61 26.99
CA PHE A 560 -7.35 16.84 26.02
C PHE A 560 -6.71 17.27 24.71
N SER A 561 -6.91 16.51 23.65
CA SER A 561 -6.39 16.88 22.34
C SER A 561 -7.48 16.94 21.28
N LEU A 562 -7.35 17.91 20.39
CA LEU A 562 -8.20 18.10 19.21
C LEU A 562 -7.32 18.25 17.99
N SER A 563 -7.62 17.51 16.93
CA SER A 563 -6.93 17.62 15.65
C SER A 563 -7.90 17.82 14.49
N TYR A 564 -7.48 18.62 13.51
CA TYR A 564 -8.16 18.86 12.25
C TYR A 564 -7.18 18.61 11.12
N ASP A 565 -7.50 17.65 10.24
CA ASP A 565 -6.62 17.17 9.17
C ASP A 565 -7.35 17.12 7.83
N THR A 566 -6.92 17.94 6.87
CA THR A 566 -7.42 17.98 5.50
C THR A 566 -6.36 17.64 4.47
N ARG A 567 -5.22 17.08 4.92
CA ARG A 567 -4.12 16.70 4.02
C ARG A 567 -4.57 15.62 3.04
N ASP A 568 -4.14 15.74 1.80
CA ASP A 568 -4.36 14.74 0.75
C ASP A 568 -3.63 13.42 1.03
N ASN A 569 -2.50 13.47 1.72
CA ASN A 569 -1.73 12.31 2.14
C ASN A 569 -1.03 12.61 3.48
N VAL A 570 -1.18 11.73 4.46
CA VAL A 570 -0.59 11.91 5.80
C VAL A 570 0.94 11.82 5.78
N PHE A 571 1.50 10.93 4.94
CA PHE A 571 2.94 10.65 4.89
C PHE A 571 3.74 11.57 3.95
N SER A 572 3.12 12.07 2.90
CA SER A 572 3.74 12.96 1.91
C SER A 572 2.72 13.97 1.39
N PRO A 573 2.32 14.94 2.25
CA PRO A 573 1.30 15.91 1.89
C PRO A 573 1.76 16.79 0.73
N ARG A 574 0.81 17.09 -0.17
CA ARG A 574 1.02 18.07 -1.25
C ARG A 574 0.11 19.28 -1.06
N LYS A 575 -1.07 19.08 -0.48
CA LYS A 575 -2.05 20.14 -0.20
C LYS A 575 -2.83 19.84 1.07
N GLY A 576 -3.39 20.88 1.64
CA GLY A 576 -4.25 20.77 2.83
C GLY A 576 -3.61 21.36 4.08
N LEU A 577 -4.27 21.13 5.19
CA LEU A 577 -3.92 21.72 6.49
C LEU A 577 -3.95 20.62 7.55
N TYR A 578 -3.01 20.66 8.46
CA TYR A 578 -3.04 19.92 9.71
C TYR A 578 -2.95 20.90 10.88
N PHE A 579 -3.94 20.88 11.75
CA PHE A 579 -3.93 21.62 13.03
C PHE A 579 -4.12 20.66 14.17
N SER A 580 -3.34 20.79 15.25
CA SER A 580 -3.57 20.05 16.49
C SER A 580 -3.35 20.98 17.67
N ASN A 581 -4.18 20.80 18.69
CA ASN A 581 -4.06 21.48 19.97
C ASN A 581 -4.17 20.44 21.09
N SER A 582 -3.27 20.49 22.07
CA SER A 582 -3.35 19.70 23.29
C SER A 582 -3.37 20.62 24.52
N PHE A 583 -4.14 20.23 25.52
CA PHE A 583 -4.18 20.79 26.84
C PHE A 583 -3.92 19.69 27.85
N ASP A 584 -2.79 19.75 28.55
CA ASP A 584 -2.36 18.81 29.56
C ASP A 584 -2.55 19.47 30.92
N PHE A 585 -3.26 18.80 31.81
CA PHE A 585 -3.47 19.24 33.19
C PHE A 585 -2.84 18.23 34.16
N PHE A 586 -1.92 18.69 35.01
CA PHE A 586 -1.14 17.85 35.92
C PHE A 586 -1.52 18.17 37.38
N GLY A 587 -1.54 17.13 38.22
CA GLY A 587 -1.66 17.25 39.68
C GLY A 587 -3.07 17.46 40.23
N LYS A 588 -3.19 18.09 41.38
CA LYS A 588 -4.42 18.34 42.16
C LYS A 588 -5.24 17.06 42.40
N ALA A 589 -6.49 17.03 41.89
CA ALA A 589 -7.40 15.90 42.05
C ALA A 589 -6.94 14.62 41.32
N LEU A 590 -5.99 14.74 40.44
CA LEU A 590 -5.40 13.60 39.74
C LEU A 590 -4.31 12.90 40.55
N GLY A 591 -3.78 13.56 41.59
CA GLY A 591 -2.61 13.11 42.35
C GLY A 591 -1.30 13.51 41.64
N GLY A 592 -0.16 12.98 42.15
CA GLY A 592 1.18 13.34 41.70
C GLY A 592 1.79 14.51 42.49
N ASP A 593 3.07 14.79 42.26
CA ASP A 593 3.89 15.69 43.07
C ASP A 593 3.98 17.12 42.51
N ARG A 594 3.47 17.37 41.31
CA ARG A 594 3.58 18.65 40.63
C ARG A 594 2.24 19.11 40.06
N ASP A 595 1.92 20.38 40.26
CA ASP A 595 0.69 21.06 39.86
C ASP A 595 0.98 22.08 38.73
N PHE A 596 0.68 21.80 37.50
CA PHE A 596 0.83 22.73 36.38
C PHE A 596 -0.08 22.34 35.20
N PHE A 597 -0.24 23.23 34.27
CA PHE A 597 -0.88 22.89 32.99
C PHE A 597 0.01 23.31 31.81
N LYS A 598 -0.20 22.65 30.71
CA LYS A 598 0.53 22.87 29.44
C LYS A 598 -0.42 22.88 28.26
N VAL A 599 -0.26 23.88 27.41
CA VAL A 599 -0.98 23.99 26.13
C VAL A 599 0.04 23.92 25.02
N PHE A 600 -0.22 23.13 24.01
CA PHE A 600 0.64 23.06 22.84
C PHE A 600 -0.19 22.99 21.57
N SER A 601 0.12 23.90 20.62
CA SER A 601 -0.55 24.01 19.34
C SER A 601 0.43 23.80 18.18
N ARG A 602 0.01 23.08 17.17
CA ARG A 602 0.76 22.87 15.94
C ARG A 602 -0.14 23.16 14.74
N LEU A 603 0.38 23.91 13.78
CA LEU A 603 -0.25 24.21 12.51
C LEU A 603 0.73 23.86 11.37
N SER A 604 0.30 23.13 10.37
CA SER A 604 1.05 22.88 9.13
C SER A 604 0.15 23.11 7.93
N LEU A 605 0.60 23.94 7.00
CA LEU A 605 -0.08 24.30 5.76
C LEU A 605 0.75 23.79 4.58
N TYR A 606 0.12 23.15 3.62
CA TYR A 606 0.76 22.57 2.44
C TYR A 606 0.18 23.18 1.17
N PHE A 607 1.04 23.79 0.35
CA PHE A 607 0.68 24.43 -0.90
C PHE A 607 1.38 23.73 -2.07
N PRO A 608 0.63 23.16 -3.02
CA PRO A 608 1.22 22.61 -4.23
C PRO A 608 1.76 23.77 -5.10
N MET A 609 3.00 23.61 -5.54
CA MET A 609 3.68 24.54 -6.42
C MET A 609 3.95 23.87 -7.78
N PHE A 610 4.67 24.55 -8.67
CA PHE A 610 4.99 24.04 -10.00
C PHE A 610 5.83 22.74 -9.94
N ASN A 611 5.72 21.89 -10.97
CA ASN A 611 6.48 20.66 -11.12
C ASN A 611 6.45 19.72 -9.88
N GLU A 612 5.27 19.57 -9.27
CA GLU A 612 5.06 18.71 -8.09
C GLU A 612 5.83 19.14 -6.83
N SER A 613 6.41 20.33 -6.81
CA SER A 613 7.03 20.89 -5.62
C SER A 613 5.97 21.32 -4.59
N VAL A 614 6.37 21.42 -3.34
CA VAL A 614 5.49 21.74 -2.22
C VAL A 614 6.14 22.81 -1.35
N LEU A 615 5.36 23.83 -0.99
CA LEU A 615 5.69 24.78 0.07
C LEU A 615 4.97 24.34 1.35
N GLU A 616 5.70 24.08 2.40
CA GLU A 616 5.17 23.83 3.76
C GLU A 616 5.44 25.05 4.65
N LEU A 617 4.40 25.50 5.33
CA LEU A 617 4.49 26.48 6.40
C LEU A 617 4.09 25.79 7.69
N ARG A 618 4.97 25.78 8.69
CA ARG A 618 4.72 25.15 9.98
C ARG A 618 4.89 26.17 11.08
N ALA A 619 3.93 26.21 12.01
CA ALA A 619 4.00 27.00 13.23
C ALA A 619 3.70 26.10 14.43
N ARG A 620 4.45 26.28 15.51
CA ARG A 620 4.27 25.59 16.78
C ARG A 620 4.34 26.63 17.90
N GLY A 621 3.39 26.53 18.81
CA GLY A 621 3.36 27.41 19.97
C GLY A 621 3.00 26.63 21.24
N GLY A 622 3.65 26.91 22.32
CA GLY A 622 3.40 26.30 23.62
C GLY A 622 3.42 27.30 24.75
N PHE A 623 2.60 26.98 25.74
CA PHE A 623 2.51 27.73 26.99
C PHE A 623 2.29 26.77 28.16
N ALA A 624 3.03 26.95 29.24
CA ALA A 624 2.89 26.18 30.46
C ALA A 624 2.89 27.14 31.68
N LYS A 625 2.16 26.78 32.73
CA LYS A 625 2.08 27.58 33.94
C LYS A 625 1.79 26.67 35.14
N THR A 626 2.46 26.95 36.24
CA THR A 626 2.22 26.33 37.55
C THR A 626 0.97 26.86 38.22
N PHE A 627 0.43 26.10 39.13
CA PHE A 627 -0.61 26.51 40.10
C PHE A 627 -0.45 25.71 41.39
N GLY A 628 -1.25 26.02 42.40
CA GLY A 628 -1.16 25.32 43.69
C GLY A 628 0.15 25.61 44.44
N ASP A 629 0.77 24.55 44.90
CA ASP A 629 1.98 24.60 45.69
C ASP A 629 3.28 24.37 44.87
N THR A 630 3.15 24.17 43.57
CA THR A 630 4.28 24.00 42.66
C THR A 630 4.80 25.36 42.22
N GLU A 631 6.04 25.69 42.55
CA GLU A 631 6.66 26.97 42.21
C GLU A 631 7.18 26.99 40.79
N THR A 632 7.80 25.92 40.29
CA THR A 632 8.43 25.83 38.98
C THR A 632 7.95 24.63 38.21
N ILE A 633 7.91 24.74 36.88
CA ILE A 633 7.64 23.61 35.99
C ILE A 633 8.88 22.71 35.95
N PRO A 634 8.73 21.38 36.13
CA PRO A 634 9.83 20.45 36.04
C PRO A 634 10.63 20.62 34.75
N LEU A 635 11.97 20.58 34.82
CA LEU A 635 12.87 20.78 33.68
C LEU A 635 12.50 19.88 32.50
N TYR A 636 12.25 18.61 32.74
CA TYR A 636 11.87 17.61 31.70
C TYR A 636 10.47 17.83 31.10
N LYS A 637 9.68 18.78 31.59
CA LYS A 637 8.37 19.20 31.05
C LYS A 637 8.38 20.58 30.43
N ARG A 638 9.46 21.35 30.55
CA ARG A 638 9.62 22.67 29.90
C ARG A 638 9.73 22.54 28.38
N PHE A 639 9.64 23.67 27.72
CA PHE A 639 9.85 23.74 26.29
C PHE A 639 11.31 24.01 25.94
N TYR A 640 11.80 23.36 24.92
CA TYR A 640 13.14 23.52 24.36
C TYR A 640 13.07 23.76 22.86
N ALA A 641 14.08 24.43 22.30
CA ALA A 641 14.28 24.60 20.87
C ALA A 641 15.78 24.55 20.51
N GLY A 642 16.09 24.43 19.24
CA GLY A 642 17.37 24.06 18.66
C GLY A 642 17.34 22.62 18.14
N GLY A 643 18.20 22.29 17.20
CA GLY A 643 18.36 20.96 16.67
C GLY A 643 17.46 20.62 15.47
N ALA A 644 17.59 19.37 15.01
CA ALA A 644 16.99 18.85 13.78
C ALA A 644 15.45 18.98 13.69
N ALA A 645 14.77 18.95 14.82
CA ALA A 645 13.32 18.95 14.88
C ALA A 645 12.69 20.34 15.00
N THR A 646 13.44 21.37 15.35
CA THR A 646 12.93 22.70 15.69
C THR A 646 13.56 23.81 14.89
N ILE A 647 14.75 24.28 15.23
CA ILE A 647 15.50 25.33 14.55
C ILE A 647 16.83 24.71 14.14
N ARG A 648 16.92 24.29 12.87
CA ARG A 648 18.12 23.64 12.32
C ARG A 648 19.28 24.62 12.23
N GLY A 649 20.51 24.14 12.36
CA GLY A 649 21.69 24.98 12.42
C GLY A 649 22.16 25.29 13.84
N TYR A 650 21.32 25.16 14.83
CA TYR A 650 21.65 25.24 16.25
C TYR A 650 21.79 23.86 16.87
N SER A 651 22.54 23.73 17.97
CA SER A 651 22.63 22.51 18.76
C SER A 651 21.28 22.12 19.33
N GLU A 652 21.13 20.86 19.73
CA GLU A 652 19.91 20.41 20.40
C GLU A 652 19.74 21.19 21.73
N ARG A 653 18.52 21.70 22.00
CA ARG A 653 18.17 22.47 23.20
C ARG A 653 18.87 23.81 23.39
N SER A 654 19.80 24.23 22.50
CA SER A 654 20.61 25.45 22.68
C SER A 654 19.86 26.76 22.43
N VAL A 655 18.61 26.72 21.97
CA VAL A 655 17.80 27.93 21.76
C VAL A 655 16.83 28.09 22.90
N GLY A 656 17.16 28.97 23.82
CA GLY A 656 16.31 29.25 24.97
C GLY A 656 17.10 29.72 26.18
N PRO A 657 16.44 29.77 27.36
CA PRO A 657 17.09 30.13 28.60
C PRO A 657 18.17 29.10 28.98
N MET A 658 19.33 29.63 29.38
CA MET A 658 20.48 28.90 29.86
C MET A 658 20.77 29.33 31.29
N ASP A 659 21.36 28.47 32.10
CA ASP A 659 21.90 28.82 33.40
C ASP A 659 23.14 29.71 33.22
N GLU A 660 23.27 30.77 34.04
CA GLU A 660 24.36 31.74 33.90
C GLU A 660 25.74 31.18 34.27
N GLN A 661 25.81 30.18 35.16
CA GLN A 661 27.06 29.65 35.69
C GLN A 661 27.50 28.37 35.01
N THR A 662 26.55 27.51 34.68
CA THR A 662 26.86 26.18 34.10
C THR A 662 26.63 26.09 32.61
N GLU A 663 25.97 27.10 32.00
CA GLU A 663 25.54 27.11 30.61
C GLU A 663 24.56 25.96 30.23
N ASP A 664 23.99 25.30 31.26
CA ASP A 664 23.01 24.24 31.06
C ASP A 664 21.72 24.76 30.43
N PRO A 665 21.11 24.09 29.46
CA PRO A 665 19.82 24.46 28.89
C PRO A 665 18.70 24.18 29.91
N ILE A 666 18.12 25.21 30.50
CA ILE A 666 17.06 25.08 31.48
C ILE A 666 15.64 25.14 30.88
N GLY A 667 15.52 25.40 29.58
CA GLY A 667 14.25 25.46 28.87
C GLY A 667 13.35 26.60 29.34
N GLY A 668 12.10 26.60 28.93
CA GLY A 668 11.18 27.68 29.29
C GLY A 668 9.71 27.27 29.31
N GLU A 669 8.90 28.20 29.78
CA GLU A 669 7.45 28.05 29.98
C GLU A 669 6.66 28.38 28.70
N ARG A 670 7.27 29.05 27.76
CA ARG A 670 6.64 29.45 26.48
C ARG A 670 7.57 29.17 25.33
N VAL A 671 6.99 28.78 24.19
CA VAL A 671 7.76 28.53 22.96
C VAL A 671 6.97 28.99 21.74
N PHE A 672 7.69 29.52 20.78
CA PHE A 672 7.20 29.71 19.41
C PHE A 672 8.26 29.26 18.42
N ILE A 673 7.87 28.46 17.44
CA ILE A 673 8.74 27.98 16.36
C ILE A 673 7.97 28.09 15.05
N GLY A 674 8.57 28.77 14.08
CA GLY A 674 8.10 28.86 12.71
C GLY A 674 9.07 28.20 11.75
N ASN A 675 8.58 27.39 10.83
CA ASN A 675 9.40 26.78 9.79
C ASN A 675 8.74 27.01 8.43
N ILE A 676 9.53 27.40 7.45
CA ILE A 676 9.16 27.48 6.03
C ILE A 676 10.05 26.49 5.30
N GLU A 677 9.46 25.53 4.61
CA GLU A 677 10.22 24.53 3.86
C GLU A 677 9.66 24.41 2.43
N TYR A 678 10.53 24.57 1.45
CA TYR A 678 10.21 24.34 0.04
C TYR A 678 10.90 23.06 -0.43
N THR A 679 10.14 22.10 -0.92
CA THR A 679 10.64 20.82 -1.42
C THR A 679 10.42 20.68 -2.91
N TYR A 680 11.46 20.26 -3.65
CA TYR A 680 11.41 20.00 -5.08
C TYR A 680 11.80 18.53 -5.38
N PRO A 681 10.94 17.76 -6.10
CA PRO A 681 11.24 16.37 -6.43
C PRO A 681 12.30 16.29 -7.55
N LEU A 682 13.38 15.56 -7.30
CA LEU A 682 14.37 15.20 -8.30
C LEU A 682 14.09 13.82 -8.91
N ALA A 683 13.54 12.92 -8.10
CA ALA A 683 13.13 11.57 -8.48
C ALA A 683 12.03 11.09 -7.51
N ASP A 684 11.35 9.98 -7.83
CA ASP A 684 10.28 9.41 -7.00
C ASP A 684 10.70 9.12 -5.55
N PHE A 685 11.99 8.87 -5.34
CA PHE A 685 12.56 8.55 -4.03
C PHE A 685 13.40 9.68 -3.43
N LEU A 686 13.63 10.80 -4.16
CA LEU A 686 14.57 11.86 -3.77
C LEU A 686 13.96 13.24 -4.02
N LYS A 687 13.91 14.07 -2.95
CA LYS A 687 13.56 15.49 -3.03
C LYS A 687 14.71 16.34 -2.46
N VAL A 688 14.87 17.54 -2.96
CA VAL A 688 15.71 18.59 -2.35
C VAL A 688 14.81 19.50 -1.56
N ALA A 689 15.27 19.95 -0.41
CA ALA A 689 14.60 20.93 0.43
C ALA A 689 15.45 22.18 0.61
N SER A 690 14.82 23.33 0.70
CA SER A 690 15.40 24.57 1.26
C SER A 690 14.48 25.04 2.37
N PHE A 691 15.05 25.59 3.42
CA PHE A 691 14.26 25.95 4.59
C PHE A 691 14.74 27.23 5.26
N PHE A 692 13.81 27.85 5.98
CA PHE A 692 14.04 28.92 6.93
C PHE A 692 13.31 28.57 8.22
N ASP A 693 14.05 28.58 9.33
CA ASP A 693 13.52 28.29 10.65
C ASP A 693 13.70 29.53 11.55
N ILE A 694 12.72 29.81 12.41
CA ILE A 694 12.74 30.91 13.35
C ILE A 694 12.04 30.49 14.64
N GLY A 695 12.53 30.94 15.79
CA GLY A 695 11.83 30.66 17.04
C GLY A 695 12.49 31.28 18.25
N LYS A 696 11.78 31.10 19.37
CA LYS A 696 12.21 31.56 20.70
C LYS A 696 11.58 30.70 21.78
N VAL A 697 12.34 30.48 22.84
CA VAL A 697 11.84 29.96 24.11
C VAL A 697 11.97 31.05 25.17
N TRP A 698 10.92 31.26 25.94
CA TRP A 698 10.89 32.23 27.03
C TRP A 698 10.88 31.47 28.36
N GLY A 699 11.79 31.86 29.29
CA GLY A 699 11.82 31.36 30.65
C GLY A 699 10.74 31.97 31.54
N GLY A 700 10.62 31.44 32.73
CA GLY A 700 9.90 32.05 33.84
C GLY A 700 10.72 33.20 34.49
N GLU A 701 10.11 33.89 35.49
CA GLU A 701 10.75 34.99 36.23
C GLU A 701 11.77 34.46 37.26
N THR A 702 12.90 33.89 36.80
CA THR A 702 14.02 33.54 37.70
C THR A 702 15.20 34.48 37.45
N THR A 703 15.87 34.90 38.53
CA THR A 703 16.87 35.98 38.53
C THR A 703 18.23 35.61 37.92
N ASP A 704 18.49 34.31 37.69
CA ASP A 704 19.81 33.80 37.26
C ASP A 704 19.78 33.20 35.83
N VAL A 705 19.00 33.78 34.93
CA VAL A 705 18.79 33.24 33.60
C VAL A 705 19.14 34.23 32.51
N VAL A 706 20.01 33.84 31.60
CA VAL A 706 20.28 34.59 30.36
C VAL A 706 19.11 34.42 29.43
N ALA A 707 18.38 35.50 29.13
CA ALA A 707 17.27 35.48 28.19
C ALA A 707 17.77 35.45 26.75
N ALA A 708 17.54 34.35 26.06
CA ALA A 708 17.88 34.23 24.64
C ALA A 708 17.01 35.14 23.75
N GLY A 709 17.60 35.72 22.74
CA GLY A 709 16.91 36.45 21.67
C GLY A 709 16.03 35.54 20.78
N ILE A 710 15.42 36.12 19.75
CA ILE A 710 14.83 35.33 18.67
C ILE A 710 15.99 34.77 17.85
N LYS A 711 15.97 33.48 17.58
CA LYS A 711 16.96 32.81 16.76
C LYS A 711 16.37 32.38 15.43
N SER A 712 17.14 32.52 14.38
CA SER A 712 16.73 32.12 13.04
C SER A 712 17.85 31.41 12.29
N SER A 713 17.49 30.59 11.32
CA SER A 713 18.43 29.85 10.48
C SER A 713 17.90 29.64 9.08
N ILE A 714 18.83 29.42 8.14
CA ILE A 714 18.53 29.07 6.76
C ILE A 714 19.32 27.80 6.41
N GLY A 715 18.78 27.01 5.49
CA GLY A 715 19.50 25.82 5.09
C GLY A 715 18.93 25.09 3.90
N CYS A 716 19.61 24.02 3.55
CA CYS A 716 19.19 23.12 2.51
C CYS A 716 19.31 21.65 2.97
N GLY A 717 18.58 20.75 2.31
CA GLY A 717 18.61 19.35 2.69
C GLY A 717 18.11 18.42 1.61
N LEU A 718 18.21 17.14 1.92
CA LEU A 718 17.72 16.03 1.09
C LEU A 718 16.63 15.29 1.85
N ARG A 719 15.59 14.88 1.11
CA ARG A 719 14.51 14.02 1.59
C ARG A 719 14.54 12.75 0.78
N VAL A 720 14.91 11.64 1.40
CA VAL A 720 15.08 10.34 0.74
C VAL A 720 14.02 9.37 1.25
N LYS A 721 13.20 8.85 0.35
CA LYS A 721 12.24 7.79 0.66
C LYS A 721 12.95 6.44 0.64
N THR A 722 13.09 5.81 1.80
CA THR A 722 13.74 4.51 1.94
C THR A 722 12.73 3.43 2.35
N PRO A 723 13.04 2.14 2.17
CA PRO A 723 12.19 1.05 2.66
C PRO A 723 11.99 1.03 4.18
N ILE A 724 12.91 1.67 4.94
CA ILE A 724 12.85 1.74 6.40
C ILE A 724 12.23 3.04 6.93
N GLY A 725 11.74 3.92 6.03
CA GLY A 725 11.13 5.21 6.37
C GLY A 725 11.77 6.39 5.64
N PRO A 726 11.18 7.58 5.73
CA PRO A 726 11.76 8.78 5.15
C PRO A 726 12.99 9.22 5.96
N VAL A 727 14.06 9.55 5.23
CA VAL A 727 15.32 10.06 5.77
C VAL A 727 15.48 11.51 5.36
N SER A 728 15.80 12.38 6.30
CA SER A 728 16.18 13.77 6.05
C SER A 728 17.65 14.00 6.42
N ILE A 729 18.35 14.72 5.56
CA ILE A 729 19.72 15.17 5.76
C ILE A 729 19.69 16.68 5.52
N ASP A 730 19.87 17.45 6.56
CA ASP A 730 19.77 18.92 6.52
C ASP A 730 21.08 19.56 6.93
N TYR A 731 21.46 20.61 6.23
CA TYR A 731 22.55 21.48 6.62
C TYR A 731 22.00 22.87 6.85
N GLY A 732 22.04 23.32 8.12
CA GLY A 732 21.50 24.59 8.54
C GLY A 732 22.61 25.57 8.99
N TRP A 733 22.46 26.82 8.61
CA TRP A 733 23.33 27.92 9.06
C TRP A 733 22.56 28.82 10.02
N PRO A 734 23.07 29.04 11.24
CA PRO A 734 22.48 29.99 12.17
C PRO A 734 22.70 31.42 11.65
N LEU A 735 21.69 32.26 11.76
CA LEU A 735 21.76 33.67 11.34
C LEU A 735 22.01 34.62 12.52
N ASP A 736 21.55 34.28 13.72
CA ASP A 736 21.61 35.09 14.92
C ASP A 736 22.43 34.35 16.00
N LEU A 737 23.71 34.68 16.13
CA LEU A 737 24.62 34.16 17.15
C LEU A 737 24.99 35.25 18.14
N GLU A 738 25.00 34.90 19.42
CA GLU A 738 25.50 35.73 20.51
C GLU A 738 26.96 35.34 20.85
N PRO A 739 27.75 36.25 21.50
CA PRO A 739 29.09 35.90 21.97
C PRO A 739 29.06 34.71 22.93
N GLY A 740 29.78 33.65 22.59
CA GLY A 740 29.83 32.39 23.37
C GLY A 740 28.89 31.29 22.89
N GLU A 741 28.00 31.60 21.93
CA GLU A 741 27.14 30.60 21.31
C GLU A 741 27.83 29.81 20.20
N ASP A 742 27.11 28.82 19.69
CA ASP A 742 27.53 27.92 18.58
C ASP A 742 28.28 28.63 17.45
N SER A 743 29.20 27.93 16.84
CA SER A 743 30.04 28.49 15.76
C SER A 743 29.18 28.94 14.57
N LYS A 744 29.64 30.00 13.86
CA LYS A 744 29.07 30.45 12.56
C LYS A 744 29.07 29.38 11.49
N GLU A 745 29.76 28.27 11.73
CA GLU A 745 29.80 27.09 10.87
C GLU A 745 28.44 26.40 10.96
N GLY A 746 27.82 26.15 9.81
CA GLY A 746 26.53 25.45 9.75
C GLY A 746 26.65 24.03 10.32
N ARG A 747 25.52 23.49 10.78
CA ARG A 747 25.43 22.15 11.35
C ARG A 747 24.74 21.17 10.42
N LEU A 748 25.27 19.96 10.37
CA LEU A 748 24.64 18.82 9.69
C LEU A 748 23.66 18.15 10.67
N HIS A 749 22.42 18.04 10.24
CA HIS A 749 21.37 17.31 10.94
C HIS A 749 20.96 16.10 10.13
N PHE A 750 20.88 14.96 10.80
CA PHE A 750 20.43 13.72 10.20
C PHE A 750 19.24 13.19 10.98
N ASN A 751 18.17 12.85 10.30
CA ASN A 751 16.98 12.31 10.94
C ASN A 751 16.37 11.19 10.10
N ILE A 752 16.11 10.04 10.74
CA ILE A 752 15.29 8.97 10.18
C ILE A 752 13.95 9.05 10.89
N SER A 753 12.94 9.63 10.25
CA SER A 753 11.60 9.63 10.80
C SER A 753 10.95 8.26 10.51
N HIS A 754 10.78 7.45 11.55
CA HIS A 754 9.80 6.37 11.50
C HIS A 754 8.42 7.02 11.42
N GLY A 755 7.62 6.62 10.43
CA GLY A 755 6.31 7.23 10.20
C GLY A 755 5.51 7.35 11.50
N PHE A 756 5.04 8.54 11.74
CA PHE A 756 4.25 8.95 12.90
C PHE A 756 2.91 8.21 12.97
#